data_7516c67e727c2bdae8ccfa501d2120be
#
_entry.id   7516c67e727c2bdae8ccfa501d2120be
#
_cell.length_a   1.000
_cell.length_b   1.000
_cell.length_c   1.000
_cell.angle_alpha   90.00
_cell.angle_beta   90.00
_cell.angle_gamma   90.00
#
_symmetry.space_group_name_H-M   'P 1'
#
loop_
_entity.id
_entity.type
_entity.pdbx_description
1 polymer ?
#
loop_
_entity_poly.entity_id
_entity_poly.type
_entity_poly.pdbx_seq_one_letter_code
_entity_poly.pdbx_strand_id
1 'polypeptide(L)'
;MINNLAKLAIENGGSVTPILIPSELTGGTGLCNPSINVIDGELKLNLRHVQYILYHSEGKQKFPNQWGPLAYLNPEDDITLTTQNFICNLDPNTLNVESFSKVDTSKLDVKPIWEFVGLEDARLVKWEGREFLCGVRRDTTTNGEGRMELSEIVDNKEIARYRIEPPTPSYCEKNWMPINDIPFHFVKWSNPTEVVKVDLKTLSSETVYISEKTADIKRDLRGGSQVIKYNGYYIALTHEVDLFFNEQGQKDAQYYHRFIVWDKDWNIINTTDEFKFFNAAVEFSCGMVIHNNNLLISVGFQDNTSYIIQLSLQFFNEFLNGGGLSLKSKSIQLPTPKLIEDFILDALNPIDNFNLGEFYFKKGHVASALSLFLRAAEFGVNDDLTYESLIKVGKCLSFQGRRKNSVKSAYENAIVFQPERPEAYLFLSQHYEGNNDWFSSNTYSNLAFNFIDNLKPTKTDIGIEGKYVFIFQRAVTSWWVGQGKLSRELLFDLAHNYKDELSERYRGLIQQNITSLGSGPDPFLRYNSLNHSKLKNKFKGSENIVKNYSQTYQDMFVLTALDGKKNGTYVEVGAADPYYGSNSALLEEDFNWSGISIEILEEEVNKFKAQRSNPIYLGDATKIDYSKFFKKYKLGNEIDYLQLDCEPPSTTYDILTMMPFEKYKFAVITFEHDFYADTTEKYRDLSRKYLTSKGYELVVSNISPNDDCPYEDWWVHPDLVDVNIIKRLRAIDASIKNAEKYMLI
;
A
#
# COMPACT_ATOMS: atom_id res chain seq x y z
N MET A 1 26.07 30.32 -10.07
CA MET A 1 25.18 29.15 -10.27
C MET A 1 25.98 27.92 -9.99
N ILE A 2 25.42 26.98 -9.22
CA ILE A 2 26.05 25.69 -8.95
C ILE A 2 26.07 24.88 -10.23
N ASN A 3 27.22 24.30 -10.58
CA ASN A 3 27.35 23.50 -11.80
C ASN A 3 26.56 22.18 -11.68
N ASN A 4 25.96 21.75 -12.79
CA ASN A 4 25.36 20.41 -12.95
C ASN A 4 26.35 19.55 -13.74
N LEU A 5 27.00 18.59 -13.04
CA LEU A 5 28.06 17.81 -13.64
C LEU A 5 27.57 16.88 -14.76
N ALA A 6 26.37 16.27 -14.64
CA ALA A 6 25.80 15.42 -15.67
C ALA A 6 25.54 16.23 -16.97
N LYS A 7 25.03 17.46 -16.84
CA LYS A 7 24.84 18.36 -17.98
C LYS A 7 26.17 18.71 -18.65
N LEU A 8 27.16 19.11 -17.83
CA LEU A 8 28.50 19.38 -18.33
C LEU A 8 29.13 18.15 -19.02
N ALA A 9 28.89 16.96 -18.48
CA ALA A 9 29.35 15.72 -19.11
C ALA A 9 28.81 15.58 -20.53
N ILE A 10 27.49 15.68 -20.72
CA ILE A 10 26.83 15.58 -22.03
C ILE A 10 27.30 16.69 -22.99
N GLU A 11 27.36 17.92 -22.53
CA GLU A 11 27.79 19.05 -23.35
C GLU A 11 29.26 18.94 -23.82
N ASN A 12 30.09 18.15 -23.11
CA ASN A 12 31.50 17.92 -23.44
C ASN A 12 31.79 16.49 -23.95
N GLY A 13 30.79 15.82 -24.51
CA GLY A 13 30.94 14.53 -25.17
C GLY A 13 31.05 13.31 -24.25
N GLY A 14 30.65 13.46 -23.00
CA GLY A 14 30.42 12.37 -22.07
C GLY A 14 29.01 11.77 -22.21
N SER A 15 28.67 10.87 -21.29
CA SER A 15 27.35 10.20 -21.30
C SER A 15 26.83 9.97 -19.89
N VAL A 16 25.53 9.65 -19.79
CA VAL A 16 24.89 9.21 -18.55
C VAL A 16 24.10 7.96 -18.85
N THR A 17 24.39 6.89 -18.09
CA THR A 17 23.76 5.57 -18.23
C THR A 17 23.00 5.22 -16.96
N PRO A 18 21.71 4.85 -17.01
CA PRO A 18 20.97 4.38 -15.86
C PRO A 18 21.42 2.98 -15.44
N ILE A 19 21.52 2.71 -14.16
CA ILE A 19 21.83 1.39 -13.63
C ILE A 19 20.51 0.71 -13.24
N LEU A 20 20.18 -0.38 -13.92
CA LEU A 20 18.93 -1.12 -13.74
C LEU A 20 19.22 -2.61 -13.56
N ILE A 21 18.55 -3.23 -12.61
CA ILE A 21 18.38 -4.68 -12.49
C ILE A 21 16.88 -4.99 -12.51
N PRO A 22 16.43 -6.23 -12.77
CA PRO A 22 15.01 -6.55 -12.80
C PRO A 22 14.27 -6.09 -11.53
N SER A 23 13.18 -5.35 -11.72
CA SER A 23 12.40 -4.75 -10.62
C SER A 23 11.73 -5.79 -9.71
N GLU A 24 11.50 -7.01 -10.20
CA GLU A 24 10.95 -8.14 -9.45
C GLU A 24 11.85 -8.53 -8.26
N LEU A 25 13.16 -8.31 -8.37
CA LEU A 25 14.14 -8.61 -7.31
C LEU A 25 14.11 -7.60 -6.17
N THR A 26 13.62 -6.40 -6.43
CA THR A 26 13.64 -5.27 -5.52
C THR A 26 12.24 -4.82 -5.09
N GLY A 27 11.19 -5.38 -5.69
CA GLY A 27 9.82 -4.88 -5.53
C GLY A 27 9.67 -3.43 -6.00
N GLY A 28 10.60 -2.96 -6.87
CA GLY A 28 10.61 -1.61 -7.40
C GLY A 28 11.05 -0.52 -6.41
N THR A 29 11.56 -0.88 -5.22
CA THR A 29 12.11 0.07 -4.23
C THR A 29 13.47 0.62 -4.62
N GLY A 30 14.06 1.47 -3.79
CA GLY A 30 15.21 2.29 -4.15
C GLY A 30 16.47 1.50 -4.52
N LEU A 31 17.06 1.83 -5.67
CA LEU A 31 18.40 1.43 -6.07
C LEU A 31 19.29 2.66 -6.01
N CYS A 32 20.23 2.72 -5.07
CA CYS A 32 20.96 3.95 -4.75
C CYS A 32 22.44 3.70 -4.46
N ASN A 33 23.18 4.80 -4.42
CA ASN A 33 24.54 4.90 -3.92
C ASN A 33 25.49 3.79 -4.45
N PRO A 34 25.55 3.60 -5.79
CA PRO A 34 26.36 2.56 -6.38
C PRO A 34 27.87 2.89 -6.22
N SER A 35 28.70 1.85 -6.08
CA SER A 35 30.14 1.97 -6.05
C SER A 35 30.80 1.20 -7.18
N ILE A 36 31.31 1.92 -8.18
CA ILE A 36 32.01 1.35 -9.34
C ILE A 36 33.50 1.21 -9.08
N ASN A 37 34.10 0.12 -9.53
CA ASN A 37 35.56 -0.10 -9.55
C ASN A 37 35.98 -1.03 -10.71
N VAL A 38 37.27 -1.10 -10.99
CA VAL A 38 37.87 -2.11 -11.86
C VAL A 38 38.50 -3.19 -10.96
N ILE A 39 37.97 -4.41 -11.05
CA ILE A 39 38.44 -5.57 -10.30
C ILE A 39 38.89 -6.64 -11.30
N ASP A 40 40.14 -7.05 -11.26
CA ASP A 40 40.74 -8.03 -12.17
C ASP A 40 40.59 -7.69 -13.66
N GLY A 41 40.55 -6.39 -13.98
CA GLY A 41 40.38 -5.90 -15.35
C GLY A 41 38.92 -5.75 -15.79
N GLU A 42 37.95 -6.18 -14.98
CA GLU A 42 36.53 -6.07 -15.27
C GLU A 42 35.89 -4.88 -14.54
N LEU A 43 34.93 -4.21 -15.18
CA LEU A 43 34.11 -3.19 -14.54
C LEU A 43 33.08 -3.87 -13.65
N LYS A 44 33.23 -3.71 -12.33
CA LYS A 44 32.30 -4.18 -11.32
C LYS A 44 31.67 -3.02 -10.59
N LEU A 45 30.44 -3.25 -10.12
CA LEU A 45 29.68 -2.26 -9.38
C LEU A 45 28.98 -2.94 -8.19
N ASN A 46 29.15 -2.38 -6.99
CA ASN A 46 28.25 -2.66 -5.89
C ASN A 46 27.02 -1.73 -6.03
N LEU A 47 25.83 -2.31 -6.11
CA LEU A 47 24.56 -1.58 -6.18
C LEU A 47 23.80 -1.78 -4.87
N ARG A 48 23.55 -0.70 -4.16
CA ARG A 48 22.76 -0.71 -2.92
C ARG A 48 21.28 -0.72 -3.26
N HIS A 49 20.55 -1.66 -2.69
CA HIS A 49 19.09 -1.71 -2.69
C HIS A 49 18.55 -1.43 -1.29
N VAL A 50 17.51 -0.62 -1.19
CA VAL A 50 16.81 -0.29 0.05
C VAL A 50 15.33 -0.63 -0.04
N GLN A 51 14.75 -1.16 1.05
CA GLN A 51 13.33 -1.56 1.10
C GLN A 51 12.36 -0.40 1.23
N TYR A 52 12.85 0.78 1.55
CA TYR A 52 12.06 2.01 1.62
C TYR A 52 12.08 2.78 0.29
N ILE A 53 11.22 3.78 0.20
CA ILE A 53 11.31 4.87 -0.79
C ILE A 53 11.68 6.13 -0.03
N LEU A 54 12.69 6.84 -0.48
CA LEU A 54 12.91 8.21 -0.01
C LEU A 54 11.89 9.13 -0.68
N TYR A 55 11.00 9.70 0.12
CA TYR A 55 10.17 10.82 -0.28
C TYR A 55 10.92 12.10 0.01
N HIS A 56 11.16 12.91 -1.00
CA HIS A 56 11.79 14.21 -0.83
C HIS A 56 11.10 15.27 -1.69
N SER A 57 10.54 16.28 -1.03
CA SER A 57 9.95 17.46 -1.65
C SER A 57 11.04 18.51 -1.80
N GLU A 58 11.44 18.81 -3.02
CA GLU A 58 12.54 19.75 -3.32
C GLU A 58 12.07 21.16 -3.62
N GLY A 59 10.80 21.32 -3.96
CA GLY A 59 10.20 22.59 -4.31
C GLY A 59 9.64 23.33 -3.10
N LYS A 60 9.17 24.54 -3.32
CA LYS A 60 8.27 25.20 -2.37
C LYS A 60 7.02 24.34 -2.29
N GLN A 61 6.62 23.93 -1.08
CA GLN A 61 5.43 23.12 -0.87
C GLN A 61 4.23 23.68 -1.62
N LYS A 62 4.01 23.17 -2.82
CA LYS A 62 2.92 23.59 -3.71
C LYS A 62 1.59 22.97 -3.30
N PHE A 63 1.67 21.86 -2.59
CA PHE A 63 0.54 21.10 -2.05
C PHE A 63 0.90 20.59 -0.65
N PRO A 64 -0.08 20.46 0.27
CA PRO A 64 0.17 19.90 1.60
C PRO A 64 0.56 18.43 1.51
N ASN A 65 1.49 18.00 2.34
CA ASN A 65 1.75 16.60 2.56
C ASN A 65 2.04 16.34 4.05
N GLN A 66 1.71 15.14 4.52
CA GLN A 66 1.89 14.78 5.93
C GLN A 66 3.31 14.35 6.26
N TRP A 67 4.15 14.08 5.24
CA TRP A 67 5.49 13.53 5.46
C TRP A 67 6.56 14.60 5.66
N GLY A 68 6.22 15.86 5.42
CA GLY A 68 7.20 16.95 5.41
C GLY A 68 8.08 16.92 4.16
N PRO A 69 9.20 17.67 4.15
CA PRO A 69 10.06 17.73 2.99
C PRO A 69 10.86 16.43 2.76
N LEU A 70 11.14 15.68 3.82
CA LEU A 70 11.95 14.46 3.73
C LEU A 70 11.39 13.37 4.65
N ALA A 71 11.09 12.19 4.08
CA ALA A 71 10.64 11.01 4.82
C ALA A 71 11.08 9.70 4.18
N TYR A 72 11.26 8.68 5.01
CA TYR A 72 11.46 7.29 4.57
C TYR A 72 10.12 6.57 4.62
N LEU A 73 9.60 6.15 3.46
CA LEU A 73 8.32 5.45 3.36
C LEU A 73 8.58 3.94 3.38
N ASN A 74 8.43 3.34 4.55
CA ASN A 74 8.60 1.90 4.78
C ASN A 74 7.31 1.12 4.51
N PRO A 75 7.39 -0.22 4.35
CA PRO A 75 6.24 -1.09 4.56
C PRO A 75 5.69 -0.93 5.99
N GLU A 76 4.35 -0.97 6.17
CA GLU A 76 3.72 -0.72 7.48
C GLU A 76 3.97 -1.83 8.51
N ASP A 77 4.24 -3.03 8.03
CA ASP A 77 4.55 -4.22 8.85
C ASP A 77 6.06 -4.43 9.06
N ASP A 78 6.90 -3.52 8.55
CA ASP A 78 8.35 -3.57 8.69
C ASP A 78 8.92 -2.15 8.81
N ILE A 79 9.21 -1.73 10.03
CA ILE A 79 9.79 -0.42 10.33
C ILE A 79 11.30 -0.36 10.06
N THR A 80 11.93 -1.46 9.67
CA THR A 80 13.37 -1.47 9.41
C THR A 80 13.72 -0.75 8.11
N LEU A 81 14.85 -0.06 8.11
CA LEU A 81 15.46 0.54 6.93
C LEU A 81 16.51 -0.44 6.38
N THR A 82 16.03 -1.53 5.77
CA THR A 82 16.90 -2.61 5.35
C THR A 82 17.64 -2.29 4.05
N THR A 83 18.94 -2.49 4.08
CA THR A 83 19.87 -2.39 2.96
C THR A 83 20.32 -3.79 2.51
N GLN A 84 20.34 -4.00 1.19
CA GLN A 84 20.92 -5.17 0.53
C GLN A 84 21.90 -4.70 -0.55
N ASN A 85 22.93 -5.49 -0.82
CA ASN A 85 23.94 -5.16 -1.82
C ASN A 85 23.89 -6.18 -2.97
N PHE A 86 24.09 -5.71 -4.21
CA PHE A 86 24.21 -6.53 -5.40
C PHE A 86 25.56 -6.24 -6.05
N ILE A 87 26.32 -7.29 -6.39
CA ILE A 87 27.50 -7.16 -7.24
C ILE A 87 27.04 -7.31 -8.68
N CYS A 88 27.34 -6.30 -9.50
CA CYS A 88 27.00 -6.24 -10.89
C CYS A 88 28.27 -6.18 -11.74
N ASN A 89 28.32 -6.92 -12.85
CA ASN A 89 29.33 -6.74 -13.90
C ASN A 89 28.73 -5.85 -14.99
N LEU A 90 29.52 -4.94 -15.50
CA LEU A 90 29.11 -3.98 -16.51
C LEU A 90 29.79 -4.28 -17.86
N ASP A 91 29.03 -4.14 -18.93
CA ASP A 91 29.61 -4.08 -20.27
C ASP A 91 30.53 -2.84 -20.39
N PRO A 92 31.81 -3.01 -20.67
CA PRO A 92 32.76 -1.89 -20.70
C PRO A 92 32.50 -0.90 -21.85
N ASN A 93 31.68 -1.26 -22.84
CA ASN A 93 31.37 -0.41 -23.99
C ASN A 93 30.05 0.35 -23.82
N THR A 94 29.05 -0.26 -23.18
CA THR A 94 27.70 0.33 -23.01
C THR A 94 27.41 0.79 -21.59
N LEU A 95 28.21 0.36 -20.61
CA LEU A 95 28.03 0.56 -19.17
C LEU A 95 26.70 0.01 -18.61
N ASN A 96 26.00 -0.83 -19.38
CA ASN A 96 24.83 -1.52 -18.93
C ASN A 96 25.21 -2.71 -18.02
N VAL A 97 24.31 -3.08 -17.13
CA VAL A 97 24.47 -4.28 -16.30
C VAL A 97 24.31 -5.52 -17.15
N GLU A 98 25.36 -6.32 -17.29
CA GLU A 98 25.35 -7.60 -18.00
C GLU A 98 24.96 -8.77 -17.11
N SER A 99 25.48 -8.75 -15.88
CA SER A 99 25.15 -9.75 -14.85
C SER A 99 25.11 -9.12 -13.50
N PHE A 100 24.35 -9.73 -12.61
CA PHE A 100 24.20 -9.26 -11.22
C PHE A 100 23.95 -10.44 -10.30
N SER A 101 24.36 -10.29 -9.05
CA SER A 101 24.07 -11.25 -7.98
C SER A 101 23.86 -10.51 -6.69
N LYS A 102 22.81 -10.89 -5.94
CA LYS A 102 22.65 -10.42 -4.56
C LYS A 102 23.77 -11.00 -3.70
N VAL A 103 24.39 -10.17 -2.86
CA VAL A 103 25.36 -10.64 -1.88
C VAL A 103 24.63 -11.51 -0.85
N ASP A 104 25.03 -12.77 -0.74
CA ASP A 104 24.51 -13.69 0.26
C ASP A 104 25.20 -13.44 1.61
N THR A 105 24.48 -12.84 2.53
CA THR A 105 24.92 -12.52 3.89
C THR A 105 24.44 -13.53 4.93
N SER A 106 23.62 -14.51 4.53
CA SER A 106 22.84 -15.39 5.41
C SER A 106 23.66 -16.17 6.45
N LYS A 107 24.94 -16.47 6.13
CA LYS A 107 25.85 -17.19 7.02
C LYS A 107 26.25 -16.37 8.26
N LEU A 108 26.30 -15.04 8.13
CA LEU A 108 26.77 -14.12 9.16
C LEU A 108 25.65 -13.22 9.70
N ASP A 109 24.42 -13.36 9.18
CA ASP A 109 23.31 -12.55 9.64
C ASP A 109 22.90 -12.93 11.07
N VAL A 110 22.68 -11.88 11.86
CA VAL A 110 22.13 -11.97 13.21
C VAL A 110 20.82 -11.20 13.27
N LYS A 111 19.95 -11.51 14.23
CA LYS A 111 18.71 -10.75 14.40
C LYS A 111 19.04 -9.27 14.63
N PRO A 112 18.55 -8.35 13.81
CA PRO A 112 18.81 -6.92 14.00
C PRO A 112 18.26 -6.43 15.34
N ILE A 113 18.98 -5.55 15.99
CA ILE A 113 18.58 -4.89 17.23
C ILE A 113 18.45 -3.38 17.09
N TRP A 114 18.55 -2.88 15.87
CA TRP A 114 18.36 -1.49 15.47
C TRP A 114 17.61 -1.41 14.14
N GLU A 115 16.96 -0.26 13.86
CA GLU A 115 16.12 -0.09 12.67
C GLU A 115 16.88 -0.03 11.33
N PHE A 116 18.14 0.49 11.33
CA PHE A 116 18.99 0.51 10.13
C PHE A 116 19.71 -0.82 9.99
N VAL A 117 19.30 -1.63 9.01
CA VAL A 117 19.76 -3.01 8.84
C VAL A 117 20.62 -3.15 7.59
N GLY A 118 21.75 -3.84 7.72
CA GLY A 118 22.65 -4.14 6.63
C GLY A 118 23.82 -3.16 6.47
N LEU A 119 24.63 -3.39 5.45
CA LEU A 119 25.82 -2.60 5.14
C LEU A 119 25.46 -1.46 4.19
N GLU A 120 25.49 -0.22 4.69
CA GLU A 120 25.10 0.98 3.96
C GLU A 120 26.30 1.61 3.24
N ASP A 121 26.04 2.21 2.06
CA ASP A 121 26.98 3.03 1.28
C ASP A 121 28.34 2.38 1.08
N ALA A 122 28.33 1.12 0.69
CA ALA A 122 29.52 0.29 0.66
C ALA A 122 30.36 0.50 -0.61
N ARG A 123 31.64 0.89 -0.42
CA ARG A 123 32.62 1.03 -1.51
C ARG A 123 33.21 -0.33 -1.82
N LEU A 124 33.22 -0.71 -3.11
CA LEU A 124 33.81 -1.94 -3.60
C LEU A 124 35.32 -1.74 -3.84
N VAL A 125 36.16 -2.53 -3.19
CA VAL A 125 37.62 -2.50 -3.36
C VAL A 125 38.21 -3.89 -3.36
N LYS A 126 39.41 -4.02 -3.95
CA LYS A 126 40.21 -5.24 -3.90
C LYS A 126 41.61 -4.94 -3.35
N TRP A 127 41.98 -5.61 -2.26
CA TRP A 127 43.27 -5.50 -1.63
C TRP A 127 43.86 -6.89 -1.37
N GLU A 128 45.13 -7.08 -1.70
CA GLU A 128 45.87 -8.34 -1.46
C GLU A 128 45.12 -9.58 -2.02
N GLY A 129 44.45 -9.43 -3.18
CA GLY A 129 43.69 -10.49 -3.83
C GLY A 129 42.29 -10.75 -3.24
N ARG A 130 41.85 -10.01 -2.21
CA ARG A 130 40.59 -10.13 -1.49
C ARG A 130 39.65 -8.99 -1.88
N GLU A 131 38.38 -9.29 -2.14
CA GLU A 131 37.36 -8.29 -2.44
C GLU A 131 36.60 -7.89 -1.16
N PHE A 132 36.39 -6.59 -0.98
CA PHE A 132 35.71 -6.04 0.18
C PHE A 132 34.61 -5.03 -0.22
N LEU A 133 33.51 -5.06 0.52
CA LEU A 133 32.56 -3.96 0.62
C LEU A 133 32.84 -3.18 1.91
N CYS A 134 33.25 -1.92 1.77
CA CYS A 134 33.59 -1.04 2.88
C CYS A 134 32.47 -0.02 3.11
N GLY A 135 31.66 -0.20 4.13
CA GLY A 135 30.50 0.64 4.42
C GLY A 135 30.26 0.85 5.91
N VAL A 136 29.11 1.38 6.27
CA VAL A 136 28.71 1.53 7.67
C VAL A 136 27.64 0.50 8.04
N ARG A 137 27.77 -0.09 9.24
CA ARG A 137 26.76 -0.97 9.82
C ARG A 137 26.33 -0.47 11.20
N ARG A 138 25.02 -0.52 11.48
CA ARG A 138 24.41 0.04 12.70
C ARG A 138 23.51 -0.96 13.46
N ASP A 139 23.12 -2.05 12.84
CA ASP A 139 22.13 -3.02 13.35
C ASP A 139 22.66 -3.99 14.40
N THR A 140 23.93 -3.90 14.78
CA THR A 140 24.59 -4.75 15.77
C THR A 140 24.67 -4.14 17.18
N THR A 141 24.12 -2.93 17.36
CA THR A 141 24.13 -2.21 18.64
C THR A 141 22.74 -1.68 19.01
N THR A 142 22.39 -1.66 20.28
CA THR A 142 21.07 -1.24 20.78
C THR A 142 20.82 0.26 20.70
N ASN A 143 21.85 1.06 20.47
CA ASN A 143 21.76 2.52 20.34
C ASN A 143 22.04 3.01 18.91
N GLY A 144 22.15 2.10 17.92
CA GLY A 144 22.43 2.43 16.54
C GLY A 144 23.80 3.02 16.27
N GLU A 145 24.78 2.74 17.14
CA GLU A 145 26.16 3.20 16.97
C GLU A 145 26.74 2.70 15.65
N GLY A 146 27.11 3.63 14.77
CA GLY A 146 27.67 3.32 13.46
C GLY A 146 29.17 3.06 13.52
N ARG A 147 29.63 2.00 12.87
CA ARG A 147 31.04 1.71 12.64
C ARG A 147 31.29 1.38 11.19
N MET A 148 32.48 1.75 10.72
CA MET A 148 32.96 1.20 9.45
C MET A 148 33.11 -0.31 9.58
N GLU A 149 32.60 -1.01 8.58
CA GLU A 149 32.71 -2.45 8.47
C GLU A 149 33.27 -2.83 7.09
N LEU A 150 34.21 -3.75 7.09
CA LEU A 150 34.71 -4.38 5.89
C LEU A 150 34.06 -5.76 5.79
N SER A 151 33.24 -5.93 4.78
CA SER A 151 32.60 -7.20 4.43
C SER A 151 33.41 -7.88 3.33
N GLU A 152 34.03 -9.02 3.63
CA GLU A 152 34.83 -9.78 2.67
C GLU A 152 33.94 -10.66 1.81
N ILE A 153 34.07 -10.52 0.50
CA ILE A 153 33.21 -11.18 -0.49
C ILE A 153 34.00 -12.20 -1.31
N VAL A 154 33.47 -13.42 -1.39
CA VAL A 154 33.96 -14.47 -2.29
C VAL A 154 32.78 -15.09 -3.00
N ASP A 155 32.80 -15.15 -4.33
CA ASP A 155 31.71 -15.71 -5.16
C ASP A 155 30.32 -15.14 -4.77
N ASN A 156 30.24 -13.83 -4.58
CA ASN A 156 29.03 -13.11 -4.15
C ASN A 156 28.48 -13.52 -2.76
N LYS A 157 29.30 -14.13 -1.91
CA LYS A 157 28.96 -14.49 -0.53
C LYS A 157 29.84 -13.72 0.43
N GLU A 158 29.21 -13.19 1.47
CA GLU A 158 29.91 -12.60 2.60
C GLU A 158 30.51 -13.71 3.46
N ILE A 159 31.83 -13.78 3.52
CA ILE A 159 32.54 -14.83 4.27
C ILE A 159 33.07 -14.36 5.62
N ALA A 160 33.28 -13.05 5.79
CA ALA A 160 33.75 -12.44 7.04
C ALA A 160 33.28 -10.98 7.15
N ARG A 161 33.08 -10.53 8.38
CA ARG A 161 32.77 -9.13 8.77
C ARG A 161 33.84 -8.62 9.73
N TYR A 162 34.40 -7.47 9.42
CA TYR A 162 35.38 -6.80 10.24
C TYR A 162 34.83 -5.44 10.66
N ARG A 163 34.27 -5.34 11.86
CA ARG A 163 33.77 -4.10 12.45
C ARG A 163 34.94 -3.35 13.07
N ILE A 164 35.22 -2.17 12.57
CA ILE A 164 36.44 -1.43 12.88
C ILE A 164 36.15 -0.34 13.91
N GLU A 165 36.91 -0.38 15.02
CA GLU A 165 36.91 0.69 16.01
C GLU A 165 37.77 1.85 15.53
N PRO A 166 37.28 3.11 15.64
CA PRO A 166 38.00 4.30 15.23
C PRO A 166 39.17 4.61 16.16
N PRO A 167 40.17 5.42 15.71
CA PRO A 167 41.28 5.82 16.54
C PRO A 167 40.86 6.64 17.78
N THR A 168 39.75 7.34 17.68
CA THR A 168 39.16 8.13 18.77
C THR A 168 37.67 7.77 18.90
N PRO A 169 37.13 7.64 20.12
CA PRO A 169 35.72 7.28 20.31
C PRO A 169 34.78 8.28 19.65
N SER A 170 33.80 7.75 18.94
CA SER A 170 32.72 8.52 18.32
C SER A 170 31.41 7.70 18.32
N TYR A 171 30.26 8.38 18.22
CA TYR A 171 28.97 7.69 18.10
C TYR A 171 28.77 7.06 16.71
N CYS A 172 29.21 7.73 15.65
CA CYS A 172 28.98 7.23 14.29
C CYS A 172 30.18 7.52 13.39
N GLU A 173 30.83 6.46 12.97
CA GLU A 173 31.85 6.47 11.93
C GLU A 173 31.27 5.97 10.62
N LYS A 174 31.33 6.81 9.59
CA LYS A 174 30.84 6.46 8.25
C LYS A 174 31.57 7.24 7.18
N ASN A 175 31.44 6.80 5.94
CA ASN A 175 31.98 7.46 4.76
C ASN A 175 33.51 7.59 4.75
N TRP A 176 34.25 6.68 5.41
CA TRP A 176 35.68 6.57 5.19
C TRP A 176 35.93 6.14 3.74
N MET A 177 36.83 6.81 3.07
CA MET A 177 37.18 6.57 1.67
C MET A 177 38.35 5.59 1.57
N PRO A 178 38.15 4.34 1.13
CA PRO A 178 39.21 3.38 0.96
C PRO A 178 40.17 3.84 -0.13
N ILE A 179 41.47 3.61 0.07
CA ILE A 179 42.52 3.97 -0.89
C ILE A 179 42.81 2.73 -1.74
N ASN A 180 42.54 2.81 -3.05
CA ASN A 180 42.59 1.64 -3.91
C ASN A 180 43.95 0.94 -3.96
N ASP A 181 45.04 1.71 -4.02
CA ASP A 181 46.43 1.21 -4.17
C ASP A 181 47.19 1.07 -2.87
N ILE A 182 46.58 1.42 -1.72
CA ILE A 182 47.19 1.25 -0.38
C ILE A 182 46.30 0.37 0.48
N PRO A 183 46.58 -0.95 0.60
CA PRO A 183 45.70 -1.87 1.30
C PRO A 183 45.40 -1.45 2.74
N PHE A 184 44.11 -1.56 3.13
CA PHE A 184 43.58 -1.29 4.46
C PHE A 184 43.83 0.13 4.98
N HIS A 185 44.07 1.11 4.08
CA HIS A 185 44.15 2.52 4.42
C HIS A 185 42.91 3.27 3.92
N PHE A 186 42.52 4.26 4.70
CA PHE A 186 41.33 5.09 4.41
C PHE A 186 41.61 6.55 4.66
N VAL A 187 41.11 7.42 3.83
CA VAL A 187 40.93 8.82 4.20
C VAL A 187 39.67 8.91 5.05
N LYS A 188 39.84 9.15 6.36
CA LYS A 188 38.75 9.25 7.35
C LYS A 188 38.12 10.63 7.32
N TRP A 189 38.97 11.67 7.28
CA TRP A 189 38.56 13.07 7.08
C TRP A 189 39.31 13.68 5.93
N SER A 190 38.63 14.52 5.16
CA SER A 190 39.19 15.14 3.98
C SER A 190 39.83 16.51 4.28
N ASN A 191 39.26 17.27 5.22
CA ASN A 191 39.74 18.63 5.58
C ASN A 191 39.55 18.93 7.09
N PRO A 192 40.58 18.94 7.93
CA PRO A 192 41.96 18.53 7.59
C PRO A 192 42.04 17.05 7.19
N THR A 193 43.01 16.71 6.35
CA THR A 193 43.16 15.33 5.90
C THR A 193 43.64 14.43 7.06
N GLU A 194 42.86 13.39 7.36
CA GLU A 194 43.21 12.32 8.28
C GLU A 194 43.23 10.99 7.54
N VAL A 195 44.35 10.30 7.53
CA VAL A 195 44.49 8.95 6.98
C VAL A 195 44.64 7.95 8.12
N VAL A 196 43.85 6.90 8.06
CA VAL A 196 43.88 5.82 9.05
C VAL A 196 44.28 4.50 8.40
N LYS A 197 44.97 3.65 9.15
CA LYS A 197 45.25 2.28 8.78
C LYS A 197 44.45 1.33 9.66
N VAL A 198 43.85 0.32 9.05
CA VAL A 198 43.02 -0.69 9.71
C VAL A 198 43.81 -1.97 9.92
N ASP A 199 43.68 -2.56 11.10
CA ASP A 199 44.17 -3.90 11.40
C ASP A 199 42.97 -4.87 11.57
N LEU A 200 42.85 -5.80 10.63
CA LEU A 200 41.79 -6.79 10.64
C LEU A 200 41.88 -7.83 11.76
N LYS A 201 43.05 -7.98 12.41
CA LYS A 201 43.24 -8.92 13.51
C LYS A 201 42.74 -8.35 14.83
N THR A 202 43.04 -7.08 15.08
CA THR A 202 42.64 -6.36 16.28
C THR A 202 41.29 -5.66 16.16
N LEU A 203 40.77 -5.57 14.95
CA LEU A 203 39.51 -4.84 14.60
C LEU A 203 39.60 -3.36 15.02
N SER A 204 40.75 -2.77 14.92
CA SER A 204 41.02 -1.38 15.32
C SER A 204 41.64 -0.60 14.16
N SER A 205 41.71 0.68 14.32
CA SER A 205 42.42 1.56 13.40
C SER A 205 43.32 2.52 14.13
N GLU A 206 44.39 2.93 13.46
CA GLU A 206 45.35 3.94 13.94
C GLU A 206 45.46 5.09 12.94
N THR A 207 45.59 6.29 13.42
CA THR A 207 45.87 7.45 12.56
C THR A 207 47.33 7.43 12.14
N VAL A 208 47.58 7.29 10.85
CA VAL A 208 48.94 7.26 10.29
C VAL A 208 49.36 8.60 9.71
N TYR A 209 48.39 9.49 9.45
CA TYR A 209 48.69 10.85 8.97
C TYR A 209 47.55 11.81 9.36
N ILE A 210 47.93 13.02 9.80
CA ILE A 210 47.05 14.18 9.96
C ILE A 210 47.72 15.39 9.32
N SER A 211 47.00 16.08 8.42
CA SER A 211 47.48 17.30 7.80
C SER A 211 47.28 18.48 8.75
N GLU A 212 48.32 19.33 8.87
CA GLU A 212 48.23 20.63 9.56
C GLU A 212 47.59 21.70 8.65
N LYS A 213 47.50 21.43 7.33
CA LYS A 213 46.95 22.35 6.34
C LYS A 213 45.48 22.06 6.09
N THR A 214 44.67 23.11 6.05
CA THR A 214 43.26 23.06 5.71
C THR A 214 42.99 23.87 4.43
N ALA A 215 42.06 23.42 3.63
CA ALA A 215 41.47 24.22 2.57
C ALA A 215 40.40 25.18 3.15
N ASP A 216 40.27 26.37 2.56
CA ASP A 216 39.22 27.33 2.96
C ASP A 216 37.84 26.86 2.42
N ILE A 217 37.25 25.91 3.12
CA ILE A 217 35.94 25.31 2.78
C ILE A 217 35.04 25.46 4.01
N LYS A 218 33.87 26.06 3.80
CA LYS A 218 32.93 26.41 4.89
C LYS A 218 32.21 25.22 5.52
N ARG A 219 31.98 24.15 4.73
CA ARG A 219 31.23 22.98 5.17
C ARG A 219 32.20 21.80 5.43
N ASP A 220 31.75 20.85 6.25
CA ASP A 220 32.48 19.61 6.47
C ASP A 220 32.53 18.80 5.17
N LEU A 221 33.74 18.48 4.71
CA LEU A 221 33.97 17.58 3.60
C LEU A 221 33.93 16.12 4.09
N ARG A 222 32.81 15.48 3.82
CA ARG A 222 32.58 14.07 4.12
C ARG A 222 32.99 13.19 2.95
N GLY A 223 33.45 11.98 3.23
CA GLY A 223 33.88 11.06 2.20
C GLY A 223 32.75 10.64 1.24
N GLY A 224 33.07 10.51 -0.03
CA GLY A 224 32.22 10.03 -1.10
C GLY A 224 32.77 8.75 -1.71
N SER A 225 33.50 8.86 -2.85
CA SER A 225 34.08 7.72 -3.56
C SER A 225 35.25 7.07 -2.81
N GLN A 226 35.75 5.95 -3.34
CA GLN A 226 37.12 5.52 -3.03
C GLN A 226 38.15 6.52 -3.56
N VAL A 227 39.37 6.50 -2.98
CA VAL A 227 40.51 7.32 -3.43
C VAL A 227 41.21 6.58 -4.57
N ILE A 228 41.36 7.24 -5.72
CA ILE A 228 42.06 6.70 -6.88
C ILE A 228 43.39 7.46 -7.09
N LYS A 229 44.37 6.78 -7.70
CA LYS A 229 45.63 7.41 -8.13
C LYS A 229 45.55 7.84 -9.58
N TYR A 230 45.88 9.10 -9.84
CA TYR A 230 45.86 9.66 -11.18
C TYR A 230 46.98 10.67 -11.37
N ASN A 231 47.81 10.51 -12.40
CA ASN A 231 48.95 11.38 -12.73
C ASN A 231 49.88 11.64 -11.54
N GLY A 232 50.07 10.66 -10.65
CA GLY A 232 50.94 10.79 -9.48
C GLY A 232 50.30 11.43 -8.25
N TYR A 233 49.01 11.82 -8.34
CA TYR A 233 48.21 12.40 -7.27
C TYR A 233 47.13 11.41 -6.79
N TYR A 234 46.62 11.65 -5.59
CA TYR A 234 45.45 10.97 -5.07
C TYR A 234 44.24 11.87 -5.24
N ILE A 235 43.15 11.29 -5.74
CA ILE A 235 41.91 12.03 -6.04
C ILE A 235 40.73 11.28 -5.45
N ALA A 236 39.79 12.01 -4.84
CA ALA A 236 38.50 11.47 -4.44
C ALA A 236 37.39 12.51 -4.72
N LEU A 237 36.19 11.98 -4.79
CA LEU A 237 34.96 12.73 -4.75
C LEU A 237 34.46 12.77 -3.30
N THR A 238 34.17 13.97 -2.81
CA THR A 238 33.63 14.24 -1.47
C THR A 238 32.23 14.81 -1.56
N HIS A 239 31.53 14.86 -0.43
CA HIS A 239 30.24 15.54 -0.36
C HIS A 239 30.17 16.45 0.88
N GLU A 240 29.36 17.47 0.74
CA GLU A 240 28.97 18.42 1.77
C GLU A 240 27.47 18.32 1.98
N VAL A 241 26.97 18.48 3.19
CA VAL A 241 25.54 18.43 3.50
C VAL A 241 25.16 19.64 4.33
N ASP A 242 24.23 20.44 3.82
CA ASP A 242 23.49 21.40 4.62
C ASP A 242 22.27 20.69 5.21
N LEU A 243 22.26 20.51 6.53
CA LEU A 243 21.10 20.03 7.28
C LEU A 243 20.44 21.24 7.93
N PHE A 244 19.17 21.44 7.64
CA PHE A 244 18.41 22.57 8.19
C PHE A 244 16.98 22.17 8.55
N PHE A 245 16.31 23.04 9.26
CA PHE A 245 14.88 22.94 9.50
C PHE A 245 14.17 24.00 8.67
N ASN A 246 13.11 23.59 7.96
CA ASN A 246 12.27 24.52 7.21
C ASN A 246 11.47 25.44 8.17
N GLU A 247 10.68 26.34 7.60
CA GLU A 247 9.84 27.29 8.38
C GLU A 247 8.81 26.60 9.29
N GLN A 248 8.45 25.35 8.98
CA GLN A 248 7.55 24.50 9.76
C GLN A 248 8.28 23.67 10.83
N GLY A 249 9.59 23.83 10.99
CA GLY A 249 10.39 23.07 11.94
C GLY A 249 10.66 21.61 11.51
N GLN A 250 10.50 21.30 10.23
CA GLN A 250 10.74 19.96 9.68
C GLN A 250 12.16 19.89 9.11
N LYS A 251 12.81 18.72 9.31
CA LYS A 251 14.18 18.48 8.84
C LYS A 251 14.25 18.38 7.32
N ASP A 252 15.22 19.04 6.73
CA ASP A 252 15.54 18.98 5.31
C ASP A 252 17.05 18.93 5.07
N ALA A 253 17.49 18.62 3.85
CA ALA A 253 18.90 18.43 3.49
C ALA A 253 19.17 18.91 2.05
N GLN A 254 20.38 19.44 1.86
CA GLN A 254 20.92 19.76 0.53
C GLN A 254 22.34 19.21 0.44
N TYR A 255 22.63 18.47 -0.62
CA TYR A 255 23.90 17.85 -0.89
C TYR A 255 24.66 18.62 -1.98
N TYR A 256 25.97 18.73 -1.78
CA TYR A 256 26.93 19.32 -2.74
C TYR A 256 28.14 18.40 -2.82
N HIS A 257 28.89 18.51 -3.91
CA HIS A 257 30.04 17.66 -4.18
C HIS A 257 31.25 18.48 -4.60
N ARG A 258 32.45 17.93 -4.32
CA ARG A 258 33.75 18.45 -4.79
C ARG A 258 34.69 17.32 -5.13
N PHE A 259 35.55 17.53 -6.10
CA PHE A 259 36.77 16.75 -6.19
C PHE A 259 37.82 17.36 -5.28
N ILE A 260 38.57 16.51 -4.61
CA ILE A 260 39.73 16.86 -3.80
C ILE A 260 40.95 16.11 -4.31
N VAL A 261 42.07 16.82 -4.42
CA VAL A 261 43.33 16.30 -4.94
C VAL A 261 44.43 16.45 -3.87
N TRP A 262 45.10 15.37 -3.56
CA TRP A 262 46.24 15.31 -2.64
C TRP A 262 47.54 14.96 -3.38
N ASP A 263 48.66 15.48 -2.88
CA ASP A 263 49.98 14.98 -3.24
C ASP A 263 50.25 13.61 -2.59
N LYS A 264 51.45 13.07 -2.86
CA LYS A 264 51.90 11.80 -2.28
C LYS A 264 52.05 11.81 -0.75
N ASP A 265 52.14 13.00 -0.16
CA ASP A 265 52.30 13.22 1.29
C ASP A 265 50.98 13.68 1.93
N TRP A 266 49.85 13.47 1.26
CA TRP A 266 48.47 13.78 1.69
C TRP A 266 48.17 15.25 1.95
N ASN A 267 48.96 16.18 1.40
CA ASN A 267 48.61 17.59 1.42
C ASN A 267 47.57 17.87 0.33
N ILE A 268 46.55 18.62 0.69
CA ILE A 268 45.57 19.11 -0.28
C ILE A 268 46.26 20.08 -1.23
N ILE A 269 46.31 19.80 -2.52
CA ILE A 269 46.89 20.66 -3.53
C ILE A 269 45.86 21.31 -4.44
N ASN A 270 44.66 20.73 -4.54
CA ASN A 270 43.58 21.31 -5.28
C ASN A 270 42.21 20.83 -4.77
N THR A 271 41.20 21.69 -4.92
CA THR A 271 39.78 21.38 -4.74
C THR A 271 38.96 22.07 -5.81
N THR A 272 37.97 21.42 -6.38
CA THR A 272 37.05 22.10 -7.29
C THR A 272 36.07 22.98 -6.54
N ASP A 273 35.38 23.84 -7.28
CA ASP A 273 34.15 24.45 -6.78
C ASP A 273 33.08 23.38 -6.52
N GLU A 274 32.09 23.74 -5.69
CA GLU A 274 30.96 22.85 -5.41
C GLU A 274 30.09 22.65 -6.65
N PHE A 275 29.57 21.44 -6.82
CA PHE A 275 28.66 21.09 -7.88
C PHE A 275 27.60 20.09 -7.41
N LYS A 276 26.55 19.96 -8.22
CA LYS A 276 25.53 18.90 -8.13
C LYS A 276 25.60 18.02 -9.38
N PHE A 277 25.10 16.77 -9.27
CA PHE A 277 25.06 15.88 -10.43
C PHE A 277 23.86 16.17 -11.33
N PHE A 278 22.64 16.21 -10.76
CA PHE A 278 21.36 16.37 -11.47
C PHE A 278 20.54 17.56 -10.95
N ASN A 279 21.17 18.44 -10.20
CA ASN A 279 20.50 19.56 -9.54
C ASN A 279 19.37 19.09 -8.58
N ALA A 280 19.56 17.96 -7.92
CA ALA A 280 18.66 17.47 -6.88
C ALA A 280 19.15 17.83 -5.47
N ALA A 281 18.27 17.74 -4.49
CA ALA A 281 18.62 18.04 -3.11
C ALA A 281 19.45 16.92 -2.48
N VAL A 282 19.07 15.67 -2.72
CA VAL A 282 19.78 14.48 -2.20
C VAL A 282 20.41 13.72 -3.37
N GLU A 283 21.73 13.80 -3.44
CA GLU A 283 22.57 13.11 -4.42
C GLU A 283 23.80 12.59 -3.71
N PHE A 284 24.25 11.39 -4.07
CA PHE A 284 25.42 10.83 -3.42
C PHE A 284 26.22 9.90 -4.33
N SER A 285 27.54 9.90 -4.20
CA SER A 285 28.42 9.00 -4.95
C SER A 285 29.30 8.20 -4.00
N CYS A 286 29.31 6.89 -4.17
CA CYS A 286 30.18 5.94 -3.47
C CYS A 286 31.33 5.42 -4.35
N GLY A 287 31.42 5.80 -5.61
CA GLY A 287 32.42 5.21 -6.51
C GLY A 287 32.80 6.05 -7.70
N MET A 288 34.07 6.02 -8.01
CA MET A 288 34.61 6.50 -9.29
C MET A 288 35.84 5.70 -9.70
N VAL A 289 36.04 5.56 -11.00
CA VAL A 289 37.18 4.82 -11.56
C VAL A 289 37.61 5.37 -12.91
N ILE A 290 38.88 5.27 -13.24
CA ILE A 290 39.38 5.55 -14.60
C ILE A 290 39.35 4.28 -15.41
N HIS A 291 38.67 4.34 -16.54
CA HIS A 291 38.57 3.22 -17.48
C HIS A 291 38.52 3.75 -18.93
N ASN A 292 39.31 3.13 -19.85
CA ASN A 292 39.32 3.47 -21.27
C ASN A 292 39.42 4.99 -21.56
N ASN A 293 40.37 5.65 -20.90
CA ASN A 293 40.60 7.11 -21.05
C ASN A 293 39.41 7.99 -20.62
N ASN A 294 38.49 7.46 -19.78
CA ASN A 294 37.39 8.19 -19.18
C ASN A 294 37.41 8.04 -17.66
N LEU A 295 36.86 9.04 -16.96
CA LEU A 295 36.45 8.91 -15.58
C LEU A 295 34.97 8.48 -15.53
N LEU A 296 34.70 7.38 -14.88
CA LEU A 296 33.36 6.90 -14.59
C LEU A 296 33.01 7.20 -13.15
N ILE A 297 31.85 7.83 -12.92
CA ILE A 297 31.36 8.18 -11.58
C ILE A 297 30.00 7.50 -11.41
N SER A 298 29.84 6.67 -10.39
CA SER A 298 28.55 6.07 -10.05
C SER A 298 27.83 6.93 -9.02
N VAL A 299 26.58 7.26 -9.26
CA VAL A 299 25.80 8.26 -8.51
C VAL A 299 24.42 7.74 -8.14
N GLY A 300 24.00 7.98 -6.89
CA GLY A 300 22.62 7.86 -6.44
C GLY A 300 21.87 9.19 -6.57
N PHE A 301 20.62 9.12 -7.01
CA PHE A 301 19.70 10.24 -7.13
C PHE A 301 18.50 9.99 -6.19
N GLN A 302 18.35 10.86 -5.20
CA GLN A 302 17.29 10.81 -4.17
C GLN A 302 17.12 9.45 -3.48
N ASP A 303 18.21 8.71 -3.26
CA ASP A 303 18.24 7.34 -2.73
C ASP A 303 17.28 6.35 -3.42
N ASN A 304 16.78 6.69 -4.61
CA ASN A 304 15.78 5.90 -5.36
C ASN A 304 16.26 5.44 -6.74
N THR A 305 17.26 6.11 -7.31
CA THR A 305 17.77 5.79 -8.66
C THR A 305 19.28 5.85 -8.71
N SER A 306 19.89 5.12 -9.64
CA SER A 306 21.34 5.07 -9.85
C SER A 306 21.74 5.31 -11.29
N TYR A 307 22.85 6.04 -11.47
CA TYR A 307 23.42 6.36 -12.76
C TYR A 307 24.95 6.18 -12.78
N ILE A 308 25.52 6.01 -13.97
CA ILE A 308 26.95 6.20 -14.23
C ILE A 308 27.11 7.43 -15.12
N ILE A 309 27.90 8.39 -14.67
CA ILE A 309 28.32 9.56 -15.46
C ILE A 309 29.71 9.26 -16.01
N GLN A 310 29.88 9.41 -17.31
CA GLN A 310 31.15 9.24 -18.00
C GLN A 310 31.69 10.60 -18.45
N LEU A 311 32.91 10.93 -18.04
CA LEU A 311 33.66 12.13 -18.42
C LEU A 311 34.93 11.72 -19.17
N SER A 312 35.26 12.40 -20.28
CA SER A 312 36.62 12.24 -20.86
C SER A 312 37.68 12.76 -19.87
N LEU A 313 38.84 12.11 -19.80
CA LEU A 313 39.94 12.58 -18.94
C LEU A 313 40.43 13.96 -19.36
N GLN A 314 40.31 14.36 -20.63
CA GLN A 314 40.59 15.72 -21.06
C GLN A 314 39.67 16.72 -20.36
N PHE A 315 38.37 16.55 -20.45
CA PHE A 315 37.40 17.41 -19.78
C PHE A 315 37.56 17.39 -18.25
N PHE A 316 37.82 16.22 -17.66
CA PHE A 316 38.06 16.12 -16.24
C PHE A 316 39.28 16.92 -15.75
N ASN A 317 40.38 16.90 -16.51
CA ASN A 317 41.56 17.72 -16.21
C ASN A 317 41.26 19.24 -16.28
N GLU A 318 40.51 19.66 -17.29
CA GLU A 318 40.08 21.05 -17.44
C GLU A 318 39.16 21.47 -16.27
N PHE A 319 38.24 20.60 -15.87
CA PHE A 319 37.34 20.83 -14.75
C PHE A 319 38.08 20.95 -13.41
N LEU A 320 39.07 20.08 -13.16
CA LEU A 320 39.92 20.15 -11.97
C LEU A 320 40.73 21.46 -11.87
N ASN A 321 41.12 22.03 -12.99
CA ASN A 321 41.96 23.25 -13.03
C ASN A 321 41.14 24.54 -13.12
N GLY A 322 39.79 24.49 -13.05
CA GLY A 322 38.92 25.66 -13.14
C GLY A 322 38.89 26.28 -14.55
N GLY A 323 39.25 25.52 -15.58
CA GLY A 323 39.27 25.98 -16.97
C GLY A 323 37.86 26.25 -17.51
N GLY A 324 37.64 27.41 -18.07
CA GLY A 324 36.38 27.81 -18.70
C GLY A 324 36.01 26.87 -19.86
N LEU A 325 34.82 26.42 -19.83
CA LEU A 325 34.18 25.37 -20.62
C LEU A 325 34.06 25.75 -22.11
N SER A 326 35.00 25.42 -22.95
CA SER A 326 34.85 25.63 -24.38
C SER A 326 35.76 24.76 -25.25
N LEU A 327 35.70 23.43 -25.10
CA LEU A 327 36.30 22.52 -26.09
C LEU A 327 35.39 21.34 -26.36
N LYS A 328 34.79 21.30 -27.55
CA LYS A 328 34.10 20.13 -28.08
C LYS A 328 35.13 19.05 -28.40
N SER A 329 35.30 18.09 -27.54
CA SER A 329 36.08 16.87 -27.80
C SER A 329 35.34 15.97 -28.77
N LYS A 330 35.96 15.51 -29.83
CA LYS A 330 35.48 14.43 -30.68
C LYS A 330 35.90 13.08 -30.07
N SER A 331 35.25 12.67 -28.99
CA SER A 331 35.36 11.30 -28.49
C SER A 331 34.21 10.45 -29.00
N ILE A 332 34.41 9.15 -29.11
CA ILE A 332 33.35 8.20 -29.42
C ILE A 332 32.34 8.24 -28.29
N GLN A 333 31.15 8.77 -28.55
CA GLN A 333 30.11 8.93 -27.56
C GLN A 333 29.33 7.63 -27.36
N LEU A 334 29.21 7.18 -26.15
CA LEU A 334 28.10 6.30 -25.76
C LEU A 334 26.81 7.14 -25.83
N PRO A 335 25.76 6.69 -26.55
CA PRO A 335 24.55 7.49 -26.62
C PRO A 335 23.81 7.47 -25.27
N THR A 336 23.67 8.62 -24.65
CA THR A 336 22.72 8.77 -23.53
C THR A 336 21.30 8.56 -24.06
N PRO A 337 20.47 7.71 -23.41
CA PRO A 337 19.07 7.59 -23.81
C PRO A 337 18.37 8.94 -23.84
N LYS A 338 17.60 9.23 -24.88
CA LYS A 338 17.01 10.56 -25.12
C LYS A 338 16.22 11.11 -23.93
N LEU A 339 15.40 10.29 -23.26
CA LEU A 339 14.65 10.71 -22.07
C LEU A 339 15.56 11.17 -20.92
N ILE A 340 16.72 10.55 -20.76
CA ILE A 340 17.69 10.88 -19.71
C ILE A 340 18.44 12.16 -20.13
N GLU A 341 18.79 12.29 -21.42
CA GLU A 341 19.41 13.50 -21.95
C GLU A 341 18.51 14.73 -21.74
N ASP A 342 17.22 14.64 -22.09
CA ASP A 342 16.25 15.72 -21.92
C ASP A 342 16.14 16.14 -20.45
N PHE A 343 15.99 15.15 -19.55
CA PHE A 343 15.99 15.40 -18.10
C PHE A 343 17.26 16.08 -17.60
N ILE A 344 18.44 15.70 -18.09
CA ILE A 344 19.71 16.26 -17.64
C ILE A 344 19.90 17.70 -18.14
N LEU A 345 19.52 17.97 -19.38
CA LEU A 345 19.68 19.31 -19.99
C LEU A 345 18.84 20.36 -19.26
N ASP A 346 17.65 19.98 -18.76
CA ASP A 346 16.81 20.80 -17.89
C ASP A 346 16.19 19.96 -16.76
N ALA A 347 16.98 19.68 -15.73
CA ALA A 347 16.63 18.76 -14.65
C ALA A 347 15.40 19.17 -13.82
N LEU A 348 14.94 20.42 -13.93
CA LEU A 348 13.74 20.93 -13.26
C LEU A 348 12.53 21.02 -14.20
N ASN A 349 12.67 20.66 -15.48
CA ASN A 349 11.55 20.64 -16.42
C ASN A 349 10.49 19.61 -16.00
N PRO A 350 9.25 20.03 -15.70
CA PRO A 350 8.23 19.11 -15.19
C PRO A 350 7.81 18.06 -16.22
N ILE A 351 7.85 18.39 -17.52
CA ILE A 351 7.46 17.46 -18.58
C ILE A 351 8.51 16.34 -18.74
N ASP A 352 9.80 16.69 -18.69
CA ASP A 352 10.89 15.74 -18.84
C ASP A 352 10.99 14.82 -17.62
N ASN A 353 10.79 15.38 -16.40
CA ASN A 353 10.66 14.58 -15.20
C ASN A 353 9.46 13.61 -15.29
N PHE A 354 8.30 14.07 -15.76
CA PHE A 354 7.13 13.22 -15.93
C PHE A 354 7.37 12.09 -16.95
N ASN A 355 7.95 12.40 -18.11
CA ASN A 355 8.22 11.41 -19.16
C ASN A 355 9.23 10.35 -18.70
N LEU A 356 10.29 10.76 -18.00
CA LEU A 356 11.26 9.83 -17.42
C LEU A 356 10.65 9.02 -16.27
N GLY A 357 9.75 9.62 -15.47
CA GLY A 357 8.95 8.91 -14.46
C GLY A 357 8.11 7.80 -15.06
N GLU A 358 7.43 8.07 -16.19
CA GLU A 358 6.67 7.05 -16.94
C GLU A 358 7.53 5.90 -17.46
N PHE A 359 8.74 6.19 -17.92
CA PHE A 359 9.69 5.16 -18.34
C PHE A 359 10.05 4.21 -17.19
N TYR A 360 10.39 4.74 -16.02
CA TYR A 360 10.71 3.92 -14.84
C TYR A 360 9.48 3.18 -14.30
N PHE A 361 8.32 3.82 -14.29
CA PHE A 361 7.07 3.19 -13.85
C PHE A 361 6.71 1.97 -14.70
N LYS A 362 6.79 2.07 -16.03
CA LYS A 362 6.56 0.97 -16.97
C LYS A 362 7.55 -0.18 -16.82
N LYS A 363 8.74 0.11 -16.31
CA LYS A 363 9.78 -0.91 -16.00
C LYS A 363 9.66 -1.47 -14.57
N GLY A 364 8.66 -1.04 -13.78
CA GLY A 364 8.47 -1.48 -12.41
C GLY A 364 9.40 -0.83 -11.37
N HIS A 365 10.24 0.13 -11.78
CA HIS A 365 11.12 0.88 -10.86
C HIS A 365 10.35 2.05 -10.23
N VAL A 366 9.42 1.72 -9.33
CA VAL A 366 8.43 2.68 -8.83
C VAL A 366 9.02 3.72 -7.87
N ALA A 367 10.13 3.42 -7.17
CA ALA A 367 10.81 4.42 -6.36
C ALA A 367 11.45 5.51 -7.23
N SER A 368 12.12 5.12 -8.31
CA SER A 368 12.67 6.06 -9.30
C SER A 368 11.56 6.91 -9.94
N ALA A 369 10.45 6.25 -10.32
CA ALA A 369 9.30 6.93 -10.90
C ALA A 369 8.68 7.94 -9.93
N LEU A 370 8.52 7.58 -8.65
CA LEU A 370 7.95 8.45 -7.62
C LEU A 370 8.73 9.76 -7.48
N SER A 371 10.07 9.67 -7.38
CA SER A 371 10.92 10.87 -7.27
C SER A 371 10.73 11.82 -8.45
N LEU A 372 10.61 11.28 -9.65
CA LEU A 372 10.45 12.08 -10.87
C LEU A 372 9.03 12.64 -10.99
N PHE A 373 7.98 11.88 -10.66
CA PHE A 373 6.61 12.40 -10.63
C PHE A 373 6.45 13.47 -9.56
N LEU A 374 7.09 13.32 -8.40
CA LEU A 374 7.04 14.34 -7.36
C LEU A 374 7.70 15.64 -7.84
N ARG A 375 8.87 15.58 -8.51
CA ARG A 375 9.50 16.75 -9.12
C ARG A 375 8.60 17.36 -10.21
N ALA A 376 7.97 16.54 -11.06
CA ALA A 376 7.03 17.02 -12.06
C ALA A 376 5.84 17.76 -11.43
N ALA A 377 5.33 17.28 -10.29
CA ALA A 377 4.26 17.96 -9.55
C ALA A 377 4.73 19.29 -8.95
N GLU A 378 5.89 19.32 -8.33
CA GLU A 378 6.39 20.50 -7.60
C GLU A 378 6.84 21.63 -8.51
N PHE A 379 7.54 21.32 -9.59
CA PHE A 379 8.02 22.32 -10.56
C PHE A 379 7.00 22.60 -11.67
N GLY A 380 5.90 21.85 -11.77
CA GLY A 380 4.85 22.04 -12.75
C GLY A 380 4.19 23.41 -12.64
N VAL A 381 4.03 24.08 -13.79
CA VAL A 381 3.27 25.33 -13.90
C VAL A 381 1.83 25.09 -14.35
N ASN A 382 1.54 23.89 -14.83
CA ASN A 382 0.23 23.44 -15.28
C ASN A 382 -0.41 22.55 -14.19
N ASP A 383 -1.56 22.95 -13.68
CA ASP A 383 -2.26 22.26 -12.60
C ASP A 383 -2.74 20.85 -12.99
N ASP A 384 -3.08 20.61 -14.26
CA ASP A 384 -3.47 19.27 -14.73
C ASP A 384 -2.29 18.30 -14.71
N LEU A 385 -1.08 18.74 -15.12
CA LEU A 385 0.13 17.93 -15.02
C LEU A 385 0.53 17.68 -13.56
N THR A 386 0.40 18.69 -12.69
CA THR A 386 0.63 18.54 -11.25
C THR A 386 -0.31 17.50 -10.64
N TYR A 387 -1.60 17.60 -10.94
CA TYR A 387 -2.60 16.64 -10.45
C TYR A 387 -2.32 15.22 -10.93
N GLU A 388 -2.07 15.05 -12.25
CA GLU A 388 -1.74 13.72 -12.80
C GLU A 388 -0.47 13.14 -12.16
N SER A 389 0.54 13.98 -11.94
CA SER A 389 1.77 13.56 -11.26
C SER A 389 1.52 13.06 -9.82
N LEU A 390 0.63 13.72 -9.07
CA LEU A 390 0.22 13.28 -7.74
C LEU A 390 -0.55 11.94 -7.78
N ILE A 391 -1.42 11.74 -8.78
CA ILE A 391 -2.06 10.44 -9.03
C ILE A 391 -1.00 9.35 -9.27
N LYS A 392 0.03 9.65 -10.08
CA LYS A 392 1.11 8.69 -10.37
C LYS A 392 1.94 8.37 -9.12
N VAL A 393 2.18 9.32 -8.22
CA VAL A 393 2.80 9.06 -6.89
C VAL A 393 1.98 8.03 -6.11
N GLY A 394 0.65 8.22 -6.01
CA GLY A 394 -0.24 7.26 -5.37
C GLY A 394 -0.18 5.87 -6.00
N LYS A 395 -0.12 5.80 -7.33
CA LYS A 395 0.02 4.52 -8.07
C LYS A 395 1.36 3.83 -7.81
N CYS A 396 2.46 4.58 -7.72
CA CYS A 396 3.76 4.01 -7.37
C CYS A 396 3.71 3.30 -5.99
N LEU A 397 3.11 3.95 -4.99
CA LEU A 397 2.96 3.41 -3.65
C LEU A 397 1.99 2.21 -3.61
N SER A 398 0.89 2.29 -4.37
CA SER A 398 -0.10 1.20 -4.48
C SER A 398 0.50 -0.05 -5.13
N PHE A 399 1.33 0.11 -6.15
CA PHE A 399 1.99 -1.00 -6.85
C PHE A 399 2.87 -1.84 -5.91
N GLN A 400 3.55 -1.20 -4.96
CA GLN A 400 4.42 -1.90 -4.02
C GLN A 400 3.66 -2.70 -2.96
N GLY A 401 2.42 -2.31 -2.64
CA GLY A 401 1.64 -2.91 -1.55
C GLY A 401 2.22 -2.61 -0.15
N ARG A 402 1.57 -3.13 0.89
CA ARG A 402 2.02 -3.00 2.31
C ARG A 402 2.25 -1.56 2.79
N ARG A 403 1.62 -0.56 2.13
CA ARG A 403 1.76 0.89 2.40
C ARG A 403 0.41 1.60 2.38
N LYS A 404 -0.58 1.05 3.13
CA LYS A 404 -1.97 1.52 3.12
C LYS A 404 -2.09 3.01 3.41
N ASN A 405 -1.41 3.48 4.47
CA ASN A 405 -1.47 4.88 4.88
C ASN A 405 -0.77 5.80 3.87
N SER A 406 0.36 5.38 3.30
CA SER A 406 1.08 6.16 2.30
C SER A 406 0.27 6.31 1.01
N VAL A 407 -0.39 5.25 0.54
CA VAL A 407 -1.30 5.29 -0.63
C VAL A 407 -2.47 6.23 -0.38
N LYS A 408 -3.13 6.08 0.77
CA LYS A 408 -4.21 6.97 1.19
C LYS A 408 -3.77 8.43 1.11
N SER A 409 -2.67 8.77 1.77
CA SER A 409 -2.17 10.15 1.85
C SER A 409 -1.79 10.72 0.48
N ALA A 410 -1.23 9.91 -0.41
CA ALA A 410 -0.89 10.35 -1.76
C ALA A 410 -2.14 10.76 -2.57
N TYR A 411 -3.20 9.96 -2.52
CA TYR A 411 -4.45 10.31 -3.19
C TYR A 411 -5.19 11.46 -2.50
N GLU A 412 -5.14 11.56 -1.17
CA GLU A 412 -5.67 12.71 -0.44
C GLU A 412 -4.96 14.02 -0.83
N ASN A 413 -3.65 14.01 -1.06
CA ASN A 413 -2.93 15.16 -1.58
C ASN A 413 -3.44 15.59 -2.96
N ALA A 414 -3.71 14.63 -3.86
CA ALA A 414 -4.29 14.94 -5.15
C ALA A 414 -5.72 15.53 -5.02
N ILE A 415 -6.55 14.99 -4.12
CA ILE A 415 -7.89 15.52 -3.82
C ILE A 415 -7.81 16.95 -3.29
N VAL A 416 -6.94 17.22 -2.32
CA VAL A 416 -6.78 18.57 -1.76
C VAL A 416 -6.31 19.56 -2.81
N PHE A 417 -5.46 19.14 -3.75
CA PHE A 417 -4.95 19.97 -4.82
C PHE A 417 -6.02 20.34 -5.87
N GLN A 418 -6.85 19.35 -6.30
CA GLN A 418 -8.00 19.57 -7.20
C GLN A 418 -9.24 18.80 -6.71
N PRO A 419 -10.00 19.37 -5.76
CA PRO A 419 -11.08 18.66 -5.07
C PRO A 419 -12.31 18.36 -5.94
N GLU A 420 -12.44 18.98 -7.08
CA GLU A 420 -13.56 18.75 -8.01
C GLU A 420 -13.26 17.69 -9.08
N ARG A 421 -12.05 17.11 -9.09
CA ARG A 421 -11.70 16.07 -10.06
C ARG A 421 -11.98 14.67 -9.49
N PRO A 422 -12.61 13.77 -10.30
CA PRO A 422 -13.09 12.48 -9.81
C PRO A 422 -12.02 11.40 -9.63
N GLU A 423 -10.89 11.47 -10.34
CA GLU A 423 -9.95 10.36 -10.49
C GLU A 423 -9.31 9.92 -9.17
N ALA A 424 -8.89 10.88 -8.34
CA ALA A 424 -8.26 10.57 -7.06
C ALA A 424 -9.24 9.92 -6.07
N TYR A 425 -10.51 10.36 -6.08
CA TYR A 425 -11.57 9.72 -5.29
C TYR A 425 -11.81 8.28 -5.73
N LEU A 426 -11.79 8.01 -7.04
CA LEU A 426 -11.93 6.64 -7.58
C LEU A 426 -10.80 5.75 -7.07
N PHE A 427 -9.53 6.18 -7.20
CA PHE A 427 -8.39 5.39 -6.74
C PHE A 427 -8.39 5.19 -5.22
N LEU A 428 -8.86 6.17 -4.47
CA LEU A 428 -9.00 6.04 -3.02
C LEU A 428 -10.13 5.07 -2.65
N SER A 429 -11.25 5.08 -3.39
CA SER A 429 -12.30 4.07 -3.26
C SER A 429 -11.78 2.66 -3.51
N GLN A 430 -11.04 2.45 -4.60
CA GLN A 430 -10.43 1.16 -4.93
C GLN A 430 -9.39 0.72 -3.89
N HIS A 431 -8.67 1.67 -3.32
CA HIS A 431 -7.73 1.40 -2.22
C HIS A 431 -8.44 0.87 -0.97
N TYR A 432 -9.56 1.47 -0.58
CA TYR A 432 -10.35 1.01 0.56
C TYR A 432 -11.04 -0.34 0.27
N GLU A 433 -11.52 -0.56 -0.96
CA GLU A 433 -12.03 -1.85 -1.42
C GLU A 433 -10.98 -2.95 -1.25
N GLY A 434 -9.75 -2.74 -1.74
CA GLY A 434 -8.65 -3.69 -1.58
C GLY A 434 -8.26 -4.00 -0.12
N ASN A 435 -8.73 -3.17 0.83
CA ASN A 435 -8.55 -3.35 2.27
C ASN A 435 -9.83 -3.83 2.98
N ASN A 436 -10.89 -4.20 2.24
CA ASN A 436 -12.22 -4.59 2.74
C ASN A 436 -12.93 -3.52 3.58
N ASP A 437 -12.53 -2.26 3.48
CA ASP A 437 -13.27 -1.14 4.09
C ASP A 437 -14.34 -0.62 3.11
N TRP A 438 -15.44 -1.33 3.07
CA TRP A 438 -16.53 -1.06 2.14
C TRP A 438 -17.25 0.27 2.38
N PHE A 439 -17.32 0.73 3.64
CA PHE A 439 -17.97 2.01 3.97
C PHE A 439 -17.16 3.20 3.44
N SER A 440 -15.85 3.21 3.70
CA SER A 440 -14.97 4.24 3.15
C SER A 440 -14.92 4.15 1.61
N SER A 441 -14.83 2.94 1.06
CA SER A 441 -14.85 2.71 -0.37
C SER A 441 -16.10 3.29 -1.02
N ASN A 442 -17.29 3.01 -0.48
CA ASN A 442 -18.56 3.55 -0.97
C ASN A 442 -18.64 5.08 -0.84
N THR A 443 -18.13 5.64 0.28
CA THR A 443 -18.09 7.10 0.48
C THR A 443 -17.30 7.77 -0.65
N TYR A 444 -16.09 7.29 -0.92
CA TYR A 444 -15.23 7.86 -1.96
C TYR A 444 -15.74 7.57 -3.37
N SER A 445 -16.39 6.42 -3.62
CA SER A 445 -17.02 6.15 -4.92
C SER A 445 -18.19 7.08 -5.22
N ASN A 446 -19.00 7.43 -4.21
CA ASN A 446 -20.05 8.43 -4.36
C ASN A 446 -19.50 9.83 -4.63
N LEU A 447 -18.42 10.23 -3.96
CA LEU A 447 -17.74 11.50 -4.25
C LEU A 447 -17.17 11.52 -5.67
N ALA A 448 -16.50 10.44 -6.09
CA ALA A 448 -16.01 10.30 -7.46
C ALA A 448 -17.15 10.43 -8.49
N PHE A 449 -18.28 9.78 -8.23
CA PHE A 449 -19.47 9.85 -9.10
C PHE A 449 -20.07 11.26 -9.16
N ASN A 450 -20.10 11.99 -8.05
CA ASN A 450 -20.63 13.36 -8.02
C ASN A 450 -19.81 14.34 -8.87
N PHE A 451 -18.51 14.07 -9.06
CA PHE A 451 -17.63 14.89 -9.88
C PHE A 451 -17.34 14.29 -11.26
N ILE A 452 -18.06 13.25 -11.69
CA ILE A 452 -17.78 12.49 -12.92
C ILE A 452 -17.75 13.37 -14.19
N ASP A 453 -18.50 14.45 -14.22
CA ASP A 453 -18.54 15.38 -15.35
C ASP A 453 -17.32 16.30 -15.42
N ASN A 454 -16.53 16.36 -14.36
CA ASN A 454 -15.27 17.10 -14.30
C ASN A 454 -14.07 16.24 -14.75
N LEU A 455 -14.31 15.03 -15.25
CA LEU A 455 -13.26 14.17 -15.80
C LEU A 455 -12.55 14.87 -16.96
N LYS A 456 -11.23 14.99 -16.88
CA LYS A 456 -10.41 15.61 -17.91
C LYS A 456 -9.46 14.60 -18.54
N PRO A 457 -9.07 14.83 -19.82
CA PRO A 457 -8.00 14.02 -20.43
C PRO A 457 -6.71 14.13 -19.62
N THR A 458 -6.01 13.02 -19.47
CA THR A 458 -4.70 12.93 -18.85
C THR A 458 -3.61 12.80 -19.93
N LYS A 459 -2.37 13.20 -19.61
CA LYS A 459 -1.24 13.10 -20.54
C LYS A 459 -0.89 11.65 -20.88
N THR A 460 -1.09 10.77 -19.89
CA THR A 460 -0.86 9.33 -20.03
C THR A 460 -2.06 8.53 -19.55
N ASP A 461 -2.09 7.25 -19.90
CA ASP A 461 -3.08 6.36 -19.34
C ASP A 461 -2.89 6.18 -17.83
N ILE A 462 -3.87 6.61 -17.06
CA ILE A 462 -3.94 6.41 -15.63
C ILE A 462 -4.85 5.22 -15.24
N GLY A 463 -5.28 4.40 -16.21
CA GLY A 463 -6.10 3.21 -15.98
C GLY A 463 -7.59 3.54 -15.77
N ILE A 464 -8.07 4.63 -16.34
CA ILE A 464 -9.50 5.00 -16.36
C ILE A 464 -9.96 4.97 -17.82
N GLU A 465 -10.66 3.90 -18.18
CA GLU A 465 -11.07 3.63 -19.56
C GLU A 465 -12.27 4.49 -20.00
N GLY A 466 -13.01 5.09 -19.06
CA GLY A 466 -14.17 5.94 -19.35
C GLY A 466 -15.03 6.24 -18.12
N LYS A 467 -16.09 7.02 -18.29
CA LYS A 467 -17.03 7.35 -17.20
C LYS A 467 -17.67 6.12 -16.56
N TYR A 468 -17.87 5.07 -17.33
CA TYR A 468 -18.47 3.83 -16.84
C TYR A 468 -17.66 3.17 -15.70
N VAL A 469 -16.36 3.42 -15.58
CA VAL A 469 -15.54 2.90 -14.48
C VAL A 469 -16.00 3.45 -13.12
N PHE A 470 -16.40 4.71 -13.06
CA PHE A 470 -16.92 5.36 -11.85
C PHE A 470 -18.30 4.80 -11.46
N ILE A 471 -19.15 4.59 -12.46
CA ILE A 471 -20.49 4.01 -12.27
C ILE A 471 -20.36 2.58 -11.76
N PHE A 472 -19.45 1.79 -12.36
CA PHE A 472 -19.18 0.42 -11.94
C PHE A 472 -18.64 0.35 -10.51
N GLN A 473 -17.66 1.20 -10.15
CA GLN A 473 -17.13 1.26 -8.78
C GLN A 473 -18.25 1.58 -7.77
N ARG A 474 -19.12 2.53 -8.10
CA ARG A 474 -20.28 2.86 -7.26
C ARG A 474 -21.24 1.70 -7.14
N ALA A 475 -21.51 0.98 -8.22
CA ALA A 475 -22.38 -0.19 -8.20
C ALA A 475 -21.87 -1.28 -7.28
N VAL A 476 -20.56 -1.63 -7.41
CA VAL A 476 -19.91 -2.65 -6.57
C VAL A 476 -19.95 -2.25 -5.10
N THR A 477 -19.51 -1.03 -4.77
CA THR A 477 -19.43 -0.60 -3.37
C THR A 477 -20.80 -0.42 -2.73
N SER A 478 -21.82 0.00 -3.50
CA SER A 478 -23.20 0.10 -3.02
C SER A 478 -23.77 -1.23 -2.58
N TRP A 479 -23.44 -2.32 -3.27
CA TRP A 479 -23.83 -3.66 -2.85
C TRP A 479 -23.35 -3.97 -1.43
N TRP A 480 -22.07 -3.80 -1.18
CA TRP A 480 -21.43 -4.16 0.09
C TRP A 480 -21.85 -3.30 1.29
N VAL A 481 -22.48 -2.15 1.06
CA VAL A 481 -23.06 -1.32 2.15
C VAL A 481 -24.59 -1.45 2.25
N GLY A 482 -25.15 -2.48 1.62
CA GLY A 482 -26.58 -2.80 1.75
C GLY A 482 -27.50 -1.96 0.84
N GLN A 483 -26.96 -1.31 -0.21
CA GLN A 483 -27.72 -0.57 -1.22
C GLN A 483 -27.93 -1.42 -2.49
N GLY A 484 -28.35 -2.67 -2.33
CA GLY A 484 -28.42 -3.64 -3.42
C GLY A 484 -29.34 -3.21 -4.57
N LYS A 485 -30.45 -2.50 -4.29
CA LYS A 485 -31.31 -1.94 -5.35
C LYS A 485 -30.54 -0.96 -6.22
N LEU A 486 -29.82 0.00 -5.61
CA LEU A 486 -28.99 0.97 -6.35
C LEU A 486 -27.90 0.26 -7.15
N SER A 487 -27.25 -0.74 -6.53
CA SER A 487 -26.20 -1.52 -7.20
C SER A 487 -26.73 -2.17 -8.49
N ARG A 488 -27.88 -2.84 -8.43
CA ARG A 488 -28.51 -3.46 -9.61
C ARG A 488 -28.92 -2.44 -10.65
N GLU A 489 -29.57 -1.35 -10.25
CA GLU A 489 -29.95 -0.27 -11.17
C GLU A 489 -28.73 0.24 -11.94
N LEU A 490 -27.62 0.50 -11.27
CA LEU A 490 -26.38 0.96 -11.90
C LEU A 490 -25.75 -0.08 -12.83
N LEU A 491 -25.77 -1.38 -12.45
CA LEU A 491 -25.25 -2.46 -13.30
C LEU A 491 -26.10 -2.64 -14.56
N PHE A 492 -27.42 -2.57 -14.43
CA PHE A 492 -28.33 -2.63 -15.60
C PHE A 492 -28.19 -1.39 -16.50
N ASP A 493 -28.03 -0.20 -15.90
CA ASP A 493 -27.76 1.03 -16.67
C ASP A 493 -26.45 0.88 -17.48
N LEU A 494 -25.40 0.37 -16.87
CA LEU A 494 -24.13 0.08 -17.55
C LEU A 494 -24.31 -0.92 -18.70
N ALA A 495 -25.04 -2.01 -18.47
CA ALA A 495 -25.24 -3.05 -19.48
C ALA A 495 -26.08 -2.56 -20.69
N HIS A 496 -26.98 -1.60 -20.50
CA HIS A 496 -27.87 -1.12 -21.53
C HIS A 496 -27.41 0.19 -22.19
N ASN A 497 -27.10 1.21 -21.39
CA ASN A 497 -26.83 2.54 -21.88
C ASN A 497 -25.37 2.78 -22.24
N TYR A 498 -24.44 2.01 -21.66
CA TYR A 498 -23.00 2.10 -21.94
C TYR A 498 -22.47 0.93 -22.76
N LYS A 499 -23.34 0.05 -23.27
CA LYS A 499 -22.96 -1.19 -23.95
C LYS A 499 -21.87 -1.03 -25.01
N ASP A 500 -21.94 0.04 -25.80
CA ASP A 500 -21.03 0.28 -26.92
C ASP A 500 -19.70 0.92 -26.46
N GLU A 501 -19.68 1.54 -25.27
CA GLU A 501 -18.48 2.18 -24.69
C GLU A 501 -17.64 1.21 -23.86
N LEU A 502 -18.28 0.15 -23.30
CA LEU A 502 -17.62 -0.79 -22.39
C LEU A 502 -16.49 -1.57 -23.07
N SER A 503 -15.33 -1.65 -22.42
CA SER A 503 -14.30 -2.61 -22.80
C SER A 503 -14.78 -4.05 -22.55
N GLU A 504 -14.14 -5.01 -23.21
CA GLU A 504 -14.44 -6.44 -23.05
C GLU A 504 -14.33 -6.89 -21.58
N ARG A 505 -13.32 -6.38 -20.87
CA ARG A 505 -13.13 -6.62 -19.44
C ARG A 505 -14.33 -6.19 -18.60
N TYR A 506 -14.80 -4.96 -18.80
CA TYR A 506 -15.93 -4.44 -18.01
C TYR A 506 -17.25 -5.08 -18.40
N ARG A 507 -17.46 -5.45 -19.67
CA ARG A 507 -18.63 -6.26 -20.08
C ARG A 507 -18.68 -7.58 -19.30
N GLY A 508 -17.55 -8.28 -19.20
CA GLY A 508 -17.46 -9.53 -18.43
C GLY A 508 -17.74 -9.33 -16.95
N LEU A 509 -17.14 -8.31 -16.32
CA LEU A 509 -17.33 -8.01 -14.90
C LEU A 509 -18.79 -7.61 -14.60
N ILE A 510 -19.40 -6.77 -15.42
CA ILE A 510 -20.81 -6.36 -15.26
C ILE A 510 -21.74 -7.56 -15.40
N GLN A 511 -21.55 -8.39 -16.43
CA GLN A 511 -22.36 -9.59 -16.63
C GLN A 511 -22.22 -10.58 -15.46
N GLN A 512 -21.01 -10.78 -14.96
CA GLN A 512 -20.76 -11.62 -13.78
C GLN A 512 -21.47 -11.08 -12.54
N ASN A 513 -21.38 -9.77 -12.30
CA ASN A 513 -22.07 -9.15 -11.16
C ASN A 513 -23.58 -9.24 -11.31
N ILE A 514 -24.16 -8.94 -12.49
CA ILE A 514 -25.60 -9.08 -12.73
C ILE A 514 -26.02 -10.51 -12.46
N THR A 515 -25.29 -11.51 -12.94
CA THR A 515 -25.62 -12.93 -12.74
C THR A 515 -25.55 -13.30 -11.26
N SER A 516 -24.50 -12.88 -10.56
CA SER A 516 -24.30 -13.21 -9.12
C SER A 516 -25.32 -12.49 -8.22
N LEU A 517 -25.61 -11.21 -8.50
CA LEU A 517 -26.51 -10.38 -7.69
C LEU A 517 -27.98 -10.53 -8.07
N GLY A 518 -28.28 -11.04 -9.26
CA GLY A 518 -29.66 -11.26 -9.74
C GLY A 518 -30.28 -12.57 -9.25
N SER A 519 -29.47 -13.54 -8.78
CA SER A 519 -29.94 -14.86 -8.35
C SER A 519 -30.08 -15.02 -6.82
N GLY A 520 -29.57 -14.08 -6.05
CA GLY A 520 -29.64 -14.11 -4.58
C GLY A 520 -30.51 -13.00 -3.98
N PRO A 521 -30.90 -13.12 -2.72
CA PRO A 521 -31.59 -12.06 -2.02
C PRO A 521 -30.71 -10.81 -1.89
N ASP A 522 -31.32 -9.61 -1.97
CA ASP A 522 -30.62 -8.36 -1.64
C ASP A 522 -30.06 -8.44 -0.23
N PRO A 523 -28.75 -8.16 -0.03
CA PRO A 523 -28.14 -8.34 1.25
C PRO A 523 -28.68 -7.34 2.24
N PHE A 524 -29.72 -6.99 2.55
CA PHE A 524 -30.22 -6.14 3.64
C PHE A 524 -31.09 -4.96 3.17
N LEU A 525 -32.36 -5.14 3.28
CA LEU A 525 -33.33 -4.05 3.28
C LEU A 525 -33.21 -3.30 4.62
N ARG A 526 -33.03 -1.99 4.55
CA ARG A 526 -32.81 -1.17 5.75
C ARG A 526 -34.01 -0.30 6.11
N TYR A 527 -34.48 -0.46 7.33
CA TYR A 527 -35.39 0.48 7.97
C TYR A 527 -34.58 1.46 8.84
N ASN A 528 -35.02 2.71 8.87
CA ASN A 528 -34.54 3.72 9.81
C ASN A 528 -35.69 4.70 10.15
N SER A 529 -35.46 5.59 11.10
CA SER A 529 -36.47 6.55 11.56
C SER A 529 -37.06 7.45 10.45
N LEU A 530 -36.33 7.66 9.35
CA LEU A 530 -36.84 8.41 8.20
C LEU A 530 -37.91 7.63 7.45
N ASN A 531 -37.92 6.31 7.55
CA ASN A 531 -38.90 5.43 6.94
C ASN A 531 -40.17 5.22 7.80
N HIS A 532 -40.16 5.73 9.06
CA HIS A 532 -41.25 5.51 9.99
C HIS A 532 -42.63 5.94 9.47
N SER A 533 -42.70 7.06 8.75
CA SER A 533 -43.95 7.51 8.14
C SER A 533 -44.51 6.54 7.08
N LYS A 534 -43.63 5.74 6.46
CA LYS A 534 -43.94 4.76 5.42
C LYS A 534 -44.26 3.37 5.99
N LEU A 535 -44.05 3.10 7.25
CA LEU A 535 -44.34 1.79 7.84
C LEU A 535 -45.85 1.54 7.83
N LYS A 536 -46.29 0.52 7.09
CA LYS A 536 -47.72 0.17 6.90
C LYS A 536 -48.41 -0.18 8.21
N ASN A 537 -47.76 -1.02 9.03
CA ASN A 537 -48.26 -1.44 10.32
C ASN A 537 -47.31 -0.92 11.40
N LYS A 538 -47.65 0.20 12.01
CA LYS A 538 -46.87 0.77 13.11
C LYS A 538 -47.09 -0.03 14.39
N PHE A 539 -46.04 -0.15 15.20
CA PHE A 539 -46.06 -0.81 16.49
C PHE A 539 -45.36 0.09 17.55
N LYS A 540 -45.54 -0.21 18.79
CA LYS A 540 -44.98 0.59 19.90
C LYS A 540 -43.46 0.59 19.84
N GLY A 541 -42.87 1.77 19.78
CA GLY A 541 -41.42 1.97 19.72
C GLY A 541 -40.85 2.02 18.28
N SER A 542 -41.67 1.78 17.25
CA SER A 542 -41.22 1.83 15.85
C SER A 542 -40.66 3.19 15.44
N GLU A 543 -41.10 4.26 16.09
CA GLU A 543 -40.64 5.64 15.88
C GLU A 543 -39.23 5.90 16.38
N ASN A 544 -38.69 5.05 17.27
CA ASN A 544 -37.40 5.21 17.89
C ASN A 544 -36.29 4.33 17.25
N ILE A 545 -36.65 3.44 16.33
CA ILE A 545 -35.68 2.53 15.68
C ILE A 545 -34.78 3.31 14.75
N VAL A 546 -33.48 3.29 15.04
CA VAL A 546 -32.46 3.95 14.20
C VAL A 546 -32.11 3.11 12.98
N LYS A 547 -32.02 1.80 13.16
CA LYS A 547 -31.74 0.82 12.09
C LYS A 547 -32.27 -0.57 12.50
N ASN A 548 -32.65 -1.38 11.48
CA ASN A 548 -32.85 -2.81 11.64
C ASN A 548 -31.56 -3.57 11.28
N TYR A 549 -31.52 -4.87 11.60
CA TYR A 549 -30.35 -5.70 11.36
C TYR A 549 -30.64 -6.88 10.44
N SER A 550 -31.89 -7.34 10.37
CA SER A 550 -32.27 -8.50 9.56
C SER A 550 -32.13 -8.28 8.07
N GLN A 551 -32.05 -9.36 7.32
CA GLN A 551 -31.85 -9.34 5.88
C GLN A 551 -33.05 -8.73 5.12
N THR A 552 -34.27 -9.11 5.48
CA THR A 552 -35.50 -8.72 4.80
C THR A 552 -36.63 -8.30 5.75
N TYR A 553 -36.33 -7.51 6.75
CA TYR A 553 -37.31 -7.03 7.74
C TYR A 553 -37.91 -8.09 8.66
N GLN A 554 -37.28 -9.25 8.87
CA GLN A 554 -37.78 -10.28 9.80
C GLN A 554 -37.93 -9.73 11.22
N ASP A 555 -36.92 -9.01 11.72
CA ASP A 555 -36.93 -8.32 13.01
C ASP A 555 -38.09 -7.31 13.12
N MET A 556 -38.32 -6.52 12.06
CA MET A 556 -39.44 -5.58 11.99
C MET A 556 -40.80 -6.28 11.92
N PHE A 557 -40.87 -7.43 11.22
CA PHE A 557 -42.08 -8.23 11.16
C PHE A 557 -42.43 -8.82 12.54
N VAL A 558 -41.47 -9.38 13.25
CA VAL A 558 -41.65 -9.91 14.62
C VAL A 558 -42.19 -8.83 15.54
N LEU A 559 -41.59 -7.64 15.51
CA LEU A 559 -42.06 -6.50 16.32
C LEU A 559 -43.45 -6.02 15.90
N THR A 560 -43.76 -6.05 14.60
CA THR A 560 -45.12 -5.73 14.10
C THR A 560 -46.14 -6.75 14.61
N ALA A 561 -45.84 -8.04 14.54
CA ALA A 561 -46.71 -9.11 14.97
C ALA A 561 -46.98 -9.08 16.48
N LEU A 562 -46.05 -8.60 17.27
CA LEU A 562 -46.08 -8.54 18.75
C LEU A 562 -46.25 -7.12 19.31
N ASP A 563 -46.69 -6.16 18.50
CA ASP A 563 -46.96 -4.77 18.84
C ASP A 563 -45.82 -4.11 19.63
N GLY A 564 -44.55 -4.32 19.18
CA GLY A 564 -43.37 -3.75 19.81
C GLY A 564 -43.11 -4.30 21.22
N LYS A 565 -43.38 -5.57 21.45
CA LYS A 565 -43.16 -6.25 22.71
C LYS A 565 -41.74 -6.04 23.22
N LYS A 566 -41.61 -5.58 24.49
CA LYS A 566 -40.33 -5.54 25.21
C LYS A 566 -40.18 -6.78 26.09
N ASN A 567 -38.90 -7.13 26.41
CA ASN A 567 -38.54 -8.27 27.24
C ASN A 567 -39.11 -9.61 26.71
N GLY A 568 -39.16 -9.75 25.39
CA GLY A 568 -39.55 -10.99 24.77
C GLY A 568 -38.46 -12.07 24.81
N THR A 569 -38.78 -13.25 24.26
CA THR A 569 -37.87 -14.38 24.20
C THR A 569 -37.71 -14.90 22.79
N TYR A 570 -36.51 -15.33 22.42
CA TYR A 570 -36.24 -15.90 21.09
C TYR A 570 -35.39 -17.17 21.12
N VAL A 571 -35.51 -17.95 20.07
CA VAL A 571 -34.60 -19.00 19.64
C VAL A 571 -34.21 -18.72 18.19
N GLU A 572 -32.92 -18.59 17.95
CA GLU A 572 -32.34 -18.33 16.63
C GLU A 572 -31.43 -19.50 16.24
N VAL A 573 -31.69 -20.15 15.10
CA VAL A 573 -30.95 -21.30 14.61
C VAL A 573 -30.33 -20.95 13.26
N GLY A 574 -29.00 -20.97 13.17
CA GLY A 574 -28.21 -20.41 12.10
C GLY A 574 -28.02 -18.90 12.34
N ALA A 575 -27.24 -18.55 13.37
CA ALA A 575 -27.12 -17.15 13.80
C ALA A 575 -26.16 -16.31 12.96
N ALA A 576 -25.18 -16.95 12.33
CA ALA A 576 -24.13 -16.32 11.51
C ALA A 576 -23.50 -15.08 12.20
N ASP A 577 -23.36 -13.96 11.48
CA ASP A 577 -22.78 -12.73 12.02
C ASP A 577 -23.66 -12.10 13.11
N PRO A 578 -23.10 -11.59 14.23
CA PRO A 578 -23.87 -11.08 15.36
C PRO A 578 -24.81 -9.90 15.06
N TYR A 579 -24.51 -9.12 14.03
CA TYR A 579 -25.31 -7.95 13.64
C TYR A 579 -25.72 -7.95 12.17
N TYR A 580 -24.84 -8.45 11.31
CA TYR A 580 -25.06 -8.39 9.87
C TYR A 580 -26.01 -9.52 9.41
N GLY A 581 -27.23 -9.16 9.07
CA GLY A 581 -28.29 -10.13 8.75
C GLY A 581 -28.98 -10.75 9.94
N SER A 582 -28.64 -10.36 11.17
CA SER A 582 -29.20 -10.95 12.38
C SER A 582 -30.68 -10.63 12.54
N ASN A 583 -31.48 -11.67 12.72
CA ASN A 583 -32.90 -11.55 12.95
C ASN A 583 -33.25 -11.22 14.42
N SER A 584 -32.28 -11.32 15.31
CA SER A 584 -32.47 -11.16 16.75
C SER A 584 -31.76 -9.92 17.35
N ALA A 585 -30.82 -9.26 16.60
CA ALA A 585 -30.05 -8.15 17.13
C ALA A 585 -30.90 -6.94 17.52
N LEU A 586 -31.84 -6.50 16.67
CA LEU A 586 -32.76 -5.40 16.99
C LEU A 586 -33.62 -5.73 18.22
N LEU A 587 -34.06 -6.98 18.35
CA LEU A 587 -34.89 -7.44 19.46
C LEU A 587 -34.10 -7.35 20.78
N GLU A 588 -32.85 -7.76 20.79
CA GLU A 588 -31.97 -7.64 21.96
C GLU A 588 -31.65 -6.20 22.32
N GLU A 589 -31.13 -5.44 21.35
CA GLU A 589 -30.56 -4.10 21.60
C GLU A 589 -31.64 -3.05 21.98
N ASP A 590 -32.72 -2.96 21.21
CA ASP A 590 -33.70 -1.88 21.35
C ASP A 590 -34.94 -2.29 22.16
N PHE A 591 -35.23 -3.59 22.25
CA PHE A 591 -36.44 -4.12 22.88
C PHE A 591 -36.15 -5.02 24.08
N ASN A 592 -34.87 -5.16 24.51
CA ASN A 592 -34.42 -5.90 25.68
C ASN A 592 -34.87 -7.37 25.70
N TRP A 593 -34.84 -8.03 24.55
CA TRP A 593 -35.19 -9.47 24.47
C TRP A 593 -34.05 -10.35 24.97
N SER A 594 -34.42 -11.50 25.51
CA SER A 594 -33.50 -12.53 25.94
C SER A 594 -33.74 -13.81 25.12
N GLY A 595 -32.67 -14.55 24.80
CA GLY A 595 -32.83 -15.75 23.98
C GLY A 595 -31.57 -16.60 23.92
N ILE A 596 -31.56 -17.50 22.98
CA ILE A 596 -30.44 -18.35 22.66
C ILE A 596 -30.27 -18.47 21.15
N SER A 597 -29.07 -18.19 20.70
CA SER A 597 -28.64 -18.41 19.31
C SER A 597 -27.84 -19.70 19.19
N ILE A 598 -27.92 -20.36 18.05
CA ILE A 598 -27.20 -21.61 17.73
C ILE A 598 -26.42 -21.41 16.45
N GLU A 599 -25.12 -21.73 16.46
CA GLU A 599 -24.26 -21.58 15.31
C GLU A 599 -23.22 -22.71 15.29
N ILE A 600 -22.91 -23.22 14.10
CA ILE A 600 -21.94 -24.30 13.89
C ILE A 600 -20.51 -23.78 13.68
N LEU A 601 -20.35 -22.56 13.21
CA LEU A 601 -19.06 -21.95 12.92
C LEU A 601 -18.46 -21.31 14.16
N GLU A 602 -17.33 -21.81 14.63
CA GLU A 602 -16.65 -21.31 15.83
C GLU A 602 -16.23 -19.84 15.70
N GLU A 603 -15.86 -19.41 14.51
CA GLU A 603 -15.48 -18.01 14.25
C GLU A 603 -16.66 -17.06 14.53
N GLU A 604 -17.85 -17.38 14.03
CA GLU A 604 -19.05 -16.56 14.23
C GLU A 604 -19.51 -16.59 15.70
N VAL A 605 -19.43 -17.74 16.35
CA VAL A 605 -19.70 -17.84 17.79
C VAL A 605 -18.77 -16.97 18.61
N ASN A 606 -17.49 -16.87 18.25
CA ASN A 606 -16.54 -16.03 18.95
C ASN A 606 -16.80 -14.55 18.72
N LYS A 607 -17.17 -14.15 17.50
CA LYS A 607 -17.63 -12.78 17.20
C LYS A 607 -18.87 -12.41 17.99
N PHE A 608 -19.86 -13.30 18.01
CA PHE A 608 -21.11 -13.10 18.75
C PHE A 608 -20.85 -12.87 20.25
N LYS A 609 -20.06 -13.76 20.88
CA LYS A 609 -19.71 -13.63 22.32
C LYS A 609 -18.96 -12.34 22.65
N ALA A 610 -18.21 -11.80 21.71
CA ALA A 610 -17.48 -10.55 21.89
C ALA A 610 -18.36 -9.30 21.78
N GLN A 611 -19.53 -9.40 21.12
CA GLN A 611 -20.33 -8.25 20.71
C GLN A 611 -21.76 -8.26 21.25
N ARG A 612 -22.33 -9.42 21.62
CA ARG A 612 -23.73 -9.61 22.05
C ARG A 612 -23.78 -10.12 23.49
N SER A 613 -24.85 -9.83 24.19
CA SER A 613 -25.04 -10.16 25.60
C SER A 613 -25.76 -11.49 25.82
N ASN A 614 -26.64 -11.88 24.91
CA ASN A 614 -27.37 -13.13 25.00
C ASN A 614 -26.45 -14.34 24.69
N PRO A 615 -26.76 -15.53 25.26
CA PRO A 615 -25.96 -16.71 25.03
C PRO A 615 -26.03 -17.22 23.58
N ILE A 616 -24.94 -17.80 23.11
CA ILE A 616 -24.85 -18.54 21.85
C ILE A 616 -24.27 -19.93 22.10
N TYR A 617 -24.83 -20.93 21.46
CA TYR A 617 -24.36 -22.32 21.51
C TYR A 617 -23.60 -22.68 20.25
N LEU A 618 -22.34 -23.14 20.42
CA LEU A 618 -21.54 -23.70 19.34
C LEU A 618 -21.92 -25.18 19.16
N GLY A 619 -22.50 -25.53 18.03
CA GLY A 619 -22.81 -26.92 17.70
C GLY A 619 -23.76 -27.13 16.55
N ASP A 620 -23.83 -28.37 16.11
CA ASP A 620 -24.71 -28.83 15.04
C ASP A 620 -26.17 -28.87 15.52
N ALA A 621 -27.00 -28.04 14.97
CA ALA A 621 -28.43 -27.90 15.33
C ALA A 621 -29.22 -29.18 15.10
N THR A 622 -28.83 -30.07 14.18
CA THR A 622 -29.46 -31.36 13.92
C THR A 622 -29.20 -32.41 14.99
N LYS A 623 -28.28 -32.13 15.92
CA LYS A 623 -27.90 -33.06 17.02
C LYS A 623 -28.42 -32.62 18.39
N ILE A 624 -29.27 -31.61 18.43
CA ILE A 624 -29.77 -31.03 19.68
C ILE A 624 -31.06 -31.71 20.11
N ASP A 625 -31.14 -32.15 21.38
CA ASP A 625 -32.40 -32.48 22.05
C ASP A 625 -33.02 -31.16 22.52
N TYR A 626 -33.87 -30.53 21.68
CA TYR A 626 -34.47 -29.24 21.94
C TYR A 626 -35.28 -29.16 23.24
N SER A 627 -35.93 -30.28 23.66
CA SER A 627 -36.66 -30.28 24.94
C SER A 627 -35.73 -30.12 26.15
N LYS A 628 -34.57 -30.74 26.14
CA LYS A 628 -33.55 -30.57 27.20
C LYS A 628 -32.85 -29.22 27.02
N PHE A 629 -32.59 -28.80 25.78
CA PHE A 629 -31.91 -27.56 25.45
C PHE A 629 -32.67 -26.33 25.95
N PHE A 630 -33.96 -26.22 25.63
CA PHE A 630 -34.81 -25.12 26.09
C PHE A 630 -34.92 -25.09 27.62
N LYS A 631 -35.00 -26.27 28.27
CA LYS A 631 -35.01 -26.34 29.73
C LYS A 631 -33.67 -25.89 30.34
N LYS A 632 -32.55 -26.23 29.71
CA LYS A 632 -31.19 -25.77 30.13
C LYS A 632 -31.09 -24.25 30.11
N TYR A 633 -31.61 -23.60 29.07
CA TYR A 633 -31.60 -22.16 28.94
C TYR A 633 -32.80 -21.45 29.58
N LYS A 634 -33.60 -22.21 30.37
CA LYS A 634 -34.75 -21.70 31.14
C LYS A 634 -35.81 -20.96 30.31
N LEU A 635 -36.00 -21.36 29.06
CA LEU A 635 -37.06 -20.84 28.20
C LEU A 635 -38.43 -21.33 28.71
N GLY A 636 -39.42 -20.44 28.72
CA GLY A 636 -40.81 -20.74 29.03
C GLY A 636 -41.45 -21.67 27.97
N ASN A 637 -42.66 -22.17 28.27
CA ASN A 637 -43.38 -23.00 27.27
C ASN A 637 -43.93 -22.12 26.10
N GLU A 638 -44.04 -20.83 26.31
CA GLU A 638 -44.38 -19.85 25.27
C GLU A 638 -43.15 -19.02 24.97
N ILE A 639 -42.69 -19.06 23.74
CA ILE A 639 -41.51 -18.36 23.24
C ILE A 639 -41.99 -17.39 22.16
N ASP A 640 -41.53 -16.15 22.19
CA ASP A 640 -42.05 -15.12 21.30
C ASP A 640 -41.60 -15.28 19.85
N TYR A 641 -40.36 -15.74 19.63
CA TYR A 641 -39.83 -15.86 18.28
C TYR A 641 -38.96 -17.11 18.08
N LEU A 642 -39.18 -17.78 16.98
CA LEU A 642 -38.32 -18.86 16.46
C LEU A 642 -37.88 -18.48 15.04
N GLN A 643 -36.56 -18.35 14.86
CA GLN A 643 -35.94 -18.21 13.56
C GLN A 643 -35.28 -19.53 13.17
N LEU A 644 -35.51 -19.98 11.95
CA LEU A 644 -34.93 -21.20 11.38
C LEU A 644 -34.34 -20.86 10.01
N ASP A 645 -33.00 -20.93 9.92
CA ASP A 645 -32.24 -20.60 8.73
C ASP A 645 -30.90 -21.36 8.79
N CYS A 646 -30.86 -22.50 8.11
CA CYS A 646 -29.68 -23.36 8.02
C CYS A 646 -29.52 -23.92 6.62
N GLU A 647 -28.33 -23.91 6.11
CA GLU A 647 -28.01 -24.48 4.81
C GLU A 647 -27.66 -25.98 4.89
N PRO A 648 -28.13 -26.80 3.96
CA PRO A 648 -29.14 -26.52 2.91
C PRO A 648 -30.57 -26.53 3.47
N PRO A 649 -31.61 -26.14 2.69
CA PRO A 649 -33.02 -26.07 3.14
C PRO A 649 -33.58 -27.36 3.75
N SER A 650 -33.04 -28.52 3.37
CA SER A 650 -33.36 -29.83 4.01
C SER A 650 -32.99 -29.82 5.50
N THR A 651 -31.86 -29.21 5.85
CA THR A 651 -31.41 -29.08 7.23
C THR A 651 -32.36 -28.23 8.06
N THR A 652 -32.79 -27.10 7.51
CA THR A 652 -33.79 -26.20 8.14
C THR A 652 -35.08 -26.95 8.41
N TYR A 653 -35.58 -27.77 7.44
CA TYR A 653 -36.78 -28.58 7.60
C TYR A 653 -36.61 -29.69 8.63
N ASP A 654 -35.49 -30.40 8.64
CA ASP A 654 -35.19 -31.45 9.64
C ASP A 654 -35.23 -30.84 11.05
N ILE A 655 -34.58 -29.70 11.28
CA ILE A 655 -34.58 -28.97 12.54
C ILE A 655 -36.02 -28.55 12.92
N LEU A 656 -36.83 -28.06 12.00
CA LEU A 656 -38.22 -27.70 12.23
C LEU A 656 -38.99 -28.93 12.80
N THR A 657 -38.79 -30.13 12.26
CA THR A 657 -39.47 -31.34 12.70
C THR A 657 -39.00 -31.85 14.07
N MET A 658 -37.78 -31.43 14.49
CA MET A 658 -37.22 -31.77 15.81
C MET A 658 -37.73 -30.80 16.92
N MET A 659 -38.35 -29.68 16.57
CA MET A 659 -38.88 -28.76 17.55
C MET A 659 -40.00 -29.36 18.37
N PRO A 660 -39.97 -29.24 19.69
CA PRO A 660 -40.92 -29.91 20.58
C PRO A 660 -42.26 -29.14 20.69
N PHE A 661 -42.98 -28.98 19.57
CA PHE A 661 -44.24 -28.24 19.47
C PHE A 661 -45.35 -28.77 20.39
N GLU A 662 -45.28 -29.99 20.87
CA GLU A 662 -46.27 -30.55 21.83
C GLU A 662 -46.13 -29.88 23.20
N LYS A 663 -44.99 -29.25 23.49
CA LYS A 663 -44.71 -28.66 24.79
C LYS A 663 -44.46 -27.18 24.71
N TYR A 664 -43.89 -26.70 23.63
CA TYR A 664 -43.52 -25.30 23.43
C TYR A 664 -44.32 -24.71 22.27
N LYS A 665 -44.80 -23.49 22.46
CA LYS A 665 -45.45 -22.70 21.41
C LYS A 665 -44.58 -21.48 21.11
N PHE A 666 -44.48 -21.13 19.85
CA PHE A 666 -43.79 -19.92 19.37
C PHE A 666 -44.80 -18.91 18.86
N ALA A 667 -44.75 -17.66 19.27
CA ALA A 667 -45.73 -16.67 18.79
C ALA A 667 -45.51 -16.34 17.32
N VAL A 668 -44.23 -16.18 16.91
CA VAL A 668 -43.85 -15.91 15.52
C VAL A 668 -42.76 -16.90 15.10
N ILE A 669 -42.85 -17.39 13.86
CA ILE A 669 -41.83 -18.24 13.23
C ILE A 669 -41.47 -17.63 11.89
N THR A 670 -40.17 -17.44 11.60
CA THR A 670 -39.65 -17.24 10.25
C THR A 670 -38.94 -18.50 9.83
N PHE A 671 -39.30 -19.01 8.65
CA PHE A 671 -38.82 -20.28 8.12
C PHE A 671 -38.22 -20.08 6.74
N GLU A 672 -36.91 -20.20 6.62
CA GLU A 672 -36.22 -20.13 5.33
C GLU A 672 -36.32 -21.46 4.58
N HIS A 673 -36.72 -21.40 3.31
CA HIS A 673 -36.92 -22.56 2.44
C HIS A 673 -36.21 -22.45 1.10
N ASP A 674 -35.60 -21.33 0.77
CA ASP A 674 -34.81 -21.05 -0.45
C ASP A 674 -35.44 -21.52 -1.75
N PHE A 675 -36.75 -21.37 -1.87
CA PHE A 675 -37.48 -21.86 -3.06
C PHE A 675 -36.99 -21.29 -4.39
N TYR A 676 -36.32 -20.13 -4.35
CA TYR A 676 -35.69 -19.52 -5.52
C TYR A 676 -34.50 -20.32 -6.06
N ALA A 677 -33.78 -20.98 -5.18
CA ALA A 677 -32.56 -21.74 -5.50
C ALA A 677 -32.89 -23.16 -5.97
N ASP A 678 -33.91 -23.78 -5.38
CA ASP A 678 -34.38 -25.13 -5.75
C ASP A 678 -35.91 -25.22 -5.80
N THR A 679 -36.45 -24.94 -6.97
CA THR A 679 -37.91 -25.00 -7.22
C THR A 679 -38.46 -26.42 -7.29
N THR A 680 -37.59 -27.45 -7.36
CA THR A 680 -37.97 -28.86 -7.41
C THR A 680 -38.14 -29.46 -6.03
N GLU A 681 -37.56 -28.87 -5.02
CA GLU A 681 -37.59 -29.33 -3.65
C GLU A 681 -38.90 -28.97 -2.95
N LYS A 682 -39.30 -29.84 -2.08
CA LYS A 682 -40.59 -29.80 -1.43
C LYS A 682 -40.58 -29.17 -0.05
N TYR A 683 -39.44 -28.67 0.43
CA TYR A 683 -39.25 -28.23 1.82
C TYR A 683 -40.16 -27.06 2.19
N ARG A 684 -40.41 -26.12 1.26
CA ARG A 684 -41.43 -25.11 1.42
C ARG A 684 -42.81 -25.70 1.66
N ASP A 685 -43.25 -26.63 0.80
CA ASP A 685 -44.57 -27.23 0.90
C ASP A 685 -44.70 -28.22 2.07
N LEU A 686 -43.62 -28.89 2.41
CA LEU A 686 -43.52 -29.74 3.60
C LEU A 686 -43.62 -28.93 4.88
N SER A 687 -42.90 -27.83 5.00
CA SER A 687 -42.94 -26.95 6.18
C SER A 687 -44.32 -26.32 6.35
N ARG A 688 -44.95 -25.91 5.26
CA ARG A 688 -46.32 -25.37 5.27
C ARG A 688 -47.30 -26.40 5.83
N LYS A 689 -47.26 -27.61 5.32
CA LYS A 689 -48.10 -28.72 5.80
C LYS A 689 -47.85 -29.01 7.28
N TYR A 690 -46.57 -29.05 7.67
CA TYR A 690 -46.17 -29.36 9.03
C TYR A 690 -46.60 -28.27 10.03
N LEU A 691 -46.28 -27.01 9.79
CA LEU A 691 -46.66 -25.87 10.66
C LEU A 691 -48.18 -25.69 10.75
N THR A 692 -48.90 -25.82 9.64
CA THR A 692 -50.37 -25.84 9.68
C THR A 692 -50.92 -26.94 10.55
N SER A 693 -50.32 -28.14 10.52
CA SER A 693 -50.74 -29.28 11.37
C SER A 693 -50.47 -29.04 12.87
N LYS A 694 -49.57 -28.12 13.20
CA LYS A 694 -49.25 -27.68 14.55
C LYS A 694 -50.08 -26.46 15.00
N GLY A 695 -50.98 -25.97 14.20
CA GLY A 695 -51.91 -24.88 14.50
C GLY A 695 -51.38 -23.47 14.20
N TYR A 696 -50.26 -23.38 13.43
CA TYR A 696 -49.76 -22.08 12.97
C TYR A 696 -50.48 -21.58 11.74
N GLU A 697 -50.59 -20.27 11.64
CA GLU A 697 -51.18 -19.59 10.50
C GLU A 697 -50.10 -18.90 9.68
N LEU A 698 -50.05 -19.22 8.37
CA LEU A 698 -49.18 -18.56 7.40
C LEU A 698 -49.71 -17.12 7.17
N VAL A 699 -48.92 -16.13 7.50
CA VAL A 699 -49.29 -14.72 7.35
C VAL A 699 -48.67 -14.15 6.07
N VAL A 700 -47.40 -14.42 5.84
CA VAL A 700 -46.68 -13.98 4.64
C VAL A 700 -46.03 -15.18 3.98
N SER A 701 -46.32 -15.36 2.70
CA SER A 701 -45.82 -16.49 1.93
C SER A 701 -44.81 -16.04 0.88
N ASN A 702 -43.71 -16.77 0.73
CA ASN A 702 -42.68 -16.53 -0.28
C ASN A 702 -42.10 -15.14 -0.21
N ILE A 703 -41.79 -14.65 0.97
CA ILE A 703 -41.15 -13.34 1.13
C ILE A 703 -39.82 -13.31 0.41
N SER A 704 -39.51 -12.18 -0.16
CA SER A 704 -38.30 -11.95 -0.97
C SER A 704 -37.79 -10.55 -0.76
N PRO A 705 -36.48 -10.32 -0.84
CA PRO A 705 -35.93 -8.96 -0.85
C PRO A 705 -36.35 -8.19 -2.11
N ASN A 706 -36.64 -8.90 -3.19
CA ASN A 706 -37.16 -8.39 -4.46
C ASN A 706 -38.38 -9.22 -4.91
N ASP A 707 -38.88 -9.03 -6.12
CA ASP A 707 -40.04 -9.75 -6.60
C ASP A 707 -39.73 -11.20 -7.10
N ASP A 708 -38.45 -11.57 -7.25
CA ASP A 708 -38.01 -12.77 -7.99
C ASP A 708 -37.33 -13.86 -7.15
N CYS A 709 -37.02 -13.63 -5.87
CA CYS A 709 -36.27 -14.56 -5.02
C CYS A 709 -37.10 -14.99 -3.79
N PRO A 710 -38.14 -15.81 -3.92
CA PRO A 710 -38.93 -16.29 -2.77
C PRO A 710 -38.11 -17.25 -1.94
N TYR A 711 -37.75 -16.87 -0.74
CA TYR A 711 -36.85 -17.65 0.08
C TYR A 711 -37.41 -18.01 1.47
N GLU A 712 -38.36 -17.27 2.03
CA GLU A 712 -38.84 -17.42 3.39
C GLU A 712 -40.35 -17.31 3.51
N ASP A 713 -40.92 -17.99 4.52
CA ASP A 713 -42.33 -17.88 4.94
C ASP A 713 -42.42 -17.38 6.38
N TRP A 714 -43.38 -16.49 6.68
CA TRP A 714 -43.60 -15.94 8.01
C TRP A 714 -44.93 -16.42 8.62
N TRP A 715 -44.82 -16.95 9.83
CA TRP A 715 -45.91 -17.65 10.51
C TRP A 715 -46.19 -17.03 11.88
N VAL A 716 -47.45 -17.14 12.32
CA VAL A 716 -47.90 -16.74 13.66
C VAL A 716 -48.69 -17.85 14.34
N HIS A 717 -48.66 -17.90 15.67
CA HIS A 717 -49.56 -18.75 16.44
C HIS A 717 -50.80 -17.94 16.88
N PRO A 718 -52.05 -18.34 16.48
CA PRO A 718 -53.23 -17.53 16.74
C PRO A 718 -53.58 -17.37 18.22
N ASP A 719 -53.12 -18.27 19.13
CA ASP A 719 -53.34 -18.12 20.55
C ASP A 719 -52.39 -17.09 21.19
N LEU A 720 -51.26 -16.76 20.53
CA LEU A 720 -50.18 -15.93 21.12
C LEU A 720 -50.07 -14.55 20.48
N VAL A 721 -50.66 -14.35 19.31
CA VAL A 721 -50.68 -13.07 18.56
C VAL A 721 -52.09 -12.53 18.52
N ASP A 722 -52.24 -11.21 18.76
CA ASP A 722 -53.55 -10.54 18.72
C ASP A 722 -54.25 -10.74 17.36
N VAL A 723 -55.48 -11.23 17.42
CA VAL A 723 -56.30 -11.53 16.21
C VAL A 723 -56.46 -10.29 15.29
N ASN A 724 -56.51 -9.09 15.85
CA ASN A 724 -56.63 -7.86 15.04
C ASN A 724 -55.31 -7.56 14.31
N ILE A 725 -54.16 -7.89 14.93
CA ILE A 725 -52.88 -7.78 14.24
C ILE A 725 -52.80 -8.80 13.11
N ILE A 726 -53.19 -10.04 13.36
CA ILE A 726 -53.21 -11.09 12.31
C ILE A 726 -54.11 -10.64 11.13
N LYS A 727 -55.28 -10.07 11.43
CA LYS A 727 -56.21 -9.54 10.37
C LYS A 727 -55.56 -8.40 9.58
N ARG A 728 -54.87 -7.49 10.25
CA ARG A 728 -54.15 -6.37 9.58
C ARG A 728 -53.01 -6.85 8.67
N LEU A 729 -52.23 -7.80 9.16
CA LEU A 729 -51.12 -8.38 8.39
C LEU A 729 -51.63 -9.12 7.14
N ARG A 730 -52.75 -9.87 7.29
CA ARG A 730 -53.40 -10.58 6.17
C ARG A 730 -54.16 -9.65 5.20
N ALA A 731 -54.50 -8.45 5.60
CA ALA A 731 -55.12 -7.47 4.74
C ALA A 731 -54.18 -6.85 3.71
N ILE A 732 -52.86 -7.06 3.88
CA ILE A 732 -51.88 -6.69 2.89
C ILE A 732 -52.03 -7.64 1.68
N ASP A 733 -51.95 -7.09 0.47
CA ASP A 733 -52.09 -7.86 -0.76
C ASP A 733 -51.15 -9.08 -0.78
N ALA A 734 -51.73 -10.29 -0.79
CA ALA A 734 -50.98 -11.53 -0.77
C ALA A 734 -50.10 -11.77 -2.03
N SER A 735 -50.32 -10.99 -3.08
CA SER A 735 -49.45 -11.03 -4.27
C SER A 735 -48.10 -10.32 -4.05
N ILE A 736 -47.99 -9.47 -3.02
CA ILE A 736 -46.78 -8.75 -2.71
C ILE A 736 -45.79 -9.73 -2.05
N LYS A 737 -44.68 -10.04 -2.75
CA LYS A 737 -43.60 -10.90 -2.29
C LYS A 737 -42.38 -10.09 -1.83
N ASN A 738 -42.20 -8.90 -2.35
CA ASN A 738 -41.14 -7.99 -1.98
C ASN A 738 -41.32 -7.50 -0.55
N ALA A 739 -40.33 -7.77 0.31
CA ALA A 739 -40.38 -7.45 1.74
C ALA A 739 -40.49 -5.94 2.00
N GLU A 740 -39.79 -5.11 1.22
CA GLU A 740 -39.90 -3.66 1.34
C GLU A 740 -41.31 -3.19 1.01
N LYS A 741 -41.89 -3.67 -0.12
CA LYS A 741 -43.26 -3.36 -0.50
C LYS A 741 -44.29 -3.94 0.48
N TYR A 742 -43.97 -5.02 1.18
CA TYR A 742 -44.84 -5.57 2.22
C TYR A 742 -44.86 -4.72 3.48
N MET A 743 -43.67 -4.27 3.93
CA MET A 743 -43.51 -3.54 5.19
C MET A 743 -43.74 -2.04 5.06
N LEU A 744 -43.35 -1.44 3.92
CA LEU A 744 -43.41 0.01 3.69
C LEU A 744 -44.42 0.36 2.59
N ILE A 745 -44.97 1.60 2.65
CA ILE A 745 -45.89 2.18 1.67
C ILE A 745 -45.16 2.61 0.41
#